data_bc2dcc05845c4c237b9b8d96bba51ab6
#
_entry.id   bc2dcc05845c4c237b9b8d96bba51ab6
#
_cell.length_a   1.000
_cell.length_b   1.000
_cell.length_c   1.000
_cell.angle_alpha   90.00
_cell.angle_beta   90.00
_cell.angle_gamma   90.00
#
_symmetry.space_group_name_H-M   'P 1'
#
loop_
_entity.id
_entity.type
_entity.pdbx_description
1 polymer ?
#
loop_
_entity_poly.entity_id
_entity_poly.type
_entity_poly.pdbx_seq_one_letter_code
_entity_poly.pdbx_strand_id
1 'polypeptide(L)'
;MKRNGLKMWILALALCLCACGQEDGAAPAPPASDPARPSPAVSREESSPVLLSEVMSHNRAALMAPDGSFPDWIELYNPSDEPVSTAGLLLADSGDAGKASPLPECRIPAGGYLLVYADGKSGTAEEPHVGFRLSDGESLRLLSRDGQVLDALELGQLEDDCALIRQGEDFIVTAWPSPGYDNSPGGFDAFQRERAVPEDLRIWEVKVSPYGAGYLDTEPDSDWVELYNAGDASVSTLGFALSDDRDEPGKCPLPERILAPGQRLVIRCGEGLWDEPVIDLSLNSARESLYLSRDGQICDYVSLHDIPYDGSYGRLEGEEGFFYFARASLGAPNDGVCARQIAETPWASEPDGVFEGVEKVTVTLRGEGELHYTLDGGLPTADSPVYTEPLRLEKTCVVRAVAIREGALPSRALNLSYIINEGHTMPVVSLMGDSRSRLEDMLDRGVKHIELPGAVCLYENGQRAFSTGCGLSISGLTSVELSSKRNVKVNLRGAYGDSALNYDLFGDGVLDADSFILRAGQDASFRLMSTEIWQELCLEMSRSVMTQHSKYCVVYVNGQYYGIYVLKENVSPGMYARWAGVSRESVLNTIPHVTDTDDYLEMYDFIRSSDLSREENYRRACELLDVDSFIDWVILEGVSGNFDLFRNVRFFRSTEREGGYQLCLFDLDNTMGNGNYTWECLFYDEARGGYFNSNASALLESLLESPQFRARFLRRYAGVFDTDLSNERILETIERLRAVIEPEIRRDRERWNYPLSSWEYEIERLERIITAQDWQNYCVRRLDSYLHLTPEEWALFAQERTE
;
A
#
# COMPACT_ATOMS: atom_id res chain seq x y z
N MET A 1 -40.28 -32.77 24.68
CA MET A 1 -40.31 -33.02 23.23
C MET A 1 -39.52 -31.91 22.57
N LYS A 2 -38.31 -32.15 22.09
CA LYS A 2 -37.37 -31.46 21.18
C LYS A 2 -35.92 -31.63 21.67
N ARG A 3 -35.41 -32.81 21.46
CA ARG A 3 -34.01 -33.17 21.59
C ARG A 3 -33.76 -34.36 20.63
N ASN A 4 -33.76 -34.17 19.32
CA ASN A 4 -33.36 -35.17 18.36
C ASN A 4 -33.05 -34.60 16.96
N GLY A 5 -32.60 -33.34 16.83
CA GLY A 5 -32.24 -32.75 15.54
C GLY A 5 -30.77 -32.52 15.30
N LEU A 6 -29.90 -32.72 16.32
CA LEU A 6 -28.47 -32.30 16.23
C LEU A 6 -27.46 -33.47 16.12
N LYS A 7 -27.95 -34.73 16.06
CA LYS A 7 -27.04 -35.89 15.94
C LYS A 7 -26.97 -36.49 14.54
N MET A 8 -27.73 -36.00 13.56
CA MET A 8 -27.76 -36.58 12.20
C MET A 8 -26.83 -35.83 11.19
N TRP A 9 -26.29 -34.70 11.55
CA TRP A 9 -25.33 -33.96 10.69
C TRP A 9 -23.85 -34.28 10.96
N ILE A 10 -23.54 -34.90 12.09
CA ILE A 10 -22.16 -35.27 12.44
C ILE A 10 -21.80 -36.66 11.84
N LEU A 11 -22.78 -37.49 11.50
CA LEU A 11 -22.54 -38.83 10.92
C LEU A 11 -22.42 -38.81 9.39
N ALA A 12 -22.84 -37.74 8.71
CA ALA A 12 -22.69 -37.59 7.27
C ALA A 12 -21.32 -37.04 6.85
N LEU A 13 -20.54 -36.44 7.78
CA LEU A 13 -19.19 -35.93 7.51
C LEU A 13 -18.10 -36.98 7.81
N ALA A 14 -18.45 -38.10 8.47
CA ALA A 14 -17.48 -39.12 8.85
C ALA A 14 -17.43 -40.32 7.89
N LEU A 15 -18.25 -40.34 6.83
CA LEU A 15 -18.32 -41.45 5.83
C LEU A 15 -17.73 -41.09 4.47
N CYS A 16 -17.20 -39.91 4.26
CA CYS A 16 -16.45 -39.50 3.05
C CYS A 16 -14.93 -39.51 3.18
N LEU A 17 -14.37 -40.02 4.28
CA LEU A 17 -12.92 -39.98 4.55
C LEU A 17 -12.23 -41.35 4.57
N CYS A 18 -12.86 -42.39 3.99
CA CYS A 18 -12.23 -43.70 3.90
C CYS A 18 -12.42 -44.33 2.52
N ALA A 19 -11.86 -43.78 1.47
CA ALA A 19 -11.43 -44.47 0.27
C ALA A 19 -10.66 -43.51 -0.65
N CYS A 20 -9.38 -43.52 -0.53
CA CYS A 20 -8.35 -43.51 -1.56
C CYS A 20 -7.05 -43.00 -0.93
N GLY A 21 -6.25 -43.95 -0.54
CA GLY A 21 -4.84 -43.68 -0.31
C GLY A 21 -4.15 -43.56 -1.66
N GLN A 22 -3.60 -42.38 -1.89
CA GLN A 22 -2.34 -42.18 -2.63
C GLN A 22 -1.89 -40.73 -2.32
N GLU A 23 -0.69 -40.65 -1.82
CA GLU A 23 0.00 -39.40 -1.57
C GLU A 23 0.22 -38.65 -2.90
N ASP A 24 -0.50 -37.56 -3.09
CA ASP A 24 -0.06 -36.51 -3.99
C ASP A 24 -0.03 -35.23 -3.17
N GLY A 25 1.19 -34.75 -2.93
CA GLY A 25 1.43 -33.51 -2.22
C GLY A 25 0.74 -32.35 -2.95
N ALA A 26 -0.19 -31.71 -2.29
CA ALA A 26 -0.73 -30.44 -2.75
C ALA A 26 0.43 -29.43 -2.80
N ALA A 27 0.76 -28.98 -4.02
CA ALA A 27 1.65 -27.85 -4.21
C ALA A 27 1.04 -26.63 -3.49
N PRO A 28 1.85 -25.84 -2.75
CA PRO A 28 1.39 -24.60 -2.18
C PRO A 28 0.93 -23.67 -3.31
N ALA A 29 -0.10 -22.88 -3.04
CA ALA A 29 -0.56 -21.83 -3.95
C ALA A 29 0.62 -20.91 -4.32
N PRO A 30 0.77 -20.49 -5.58
CA PRO A 30 1.86 -19.64 -6.01
C PRO A 30 1.78 -18.31 -5.28
N PRO A 31 2.92 -17.68 -4.96
CA PRO A 31 2.95 -16.34 -4.37
C PRO A 31 2.27 -15.36 -5.33
N ALA A 32 1.49 -14.43 -4.78
CA ALA A 32 0.83 -13.37 -5.52
C ALA A 32 1.85 -12.48 -6.23
N SER A 33 1.48 -12.05 -7.45
CA SER A 33 2.16 -11.08 -8.31
C SER A 33 3.54 -11.46 -8.89
N ASP A 34 3.57 -12.54 -9.68
CA ASP A 34 4.28 -12.44 -10.95
C ASP A 34 3.28 -11.90 -12.00
N PRO A 35 3.71 -11.06 -12.96
CA PRO A 35 2.82 -10.65 -14.05
C PRO A 35 2.24 -11.89 -14.70
N ALA A 36 0.94 -11.89 -14.91
CA ALA A 36 0.14 -13.04 -15.34
C ALA A 36 0.86 -13.82 -16.46
N ARG A 37 1.21 -15.05 -16.18
CA ARG A 37 1.78 -15.96 -17.19
C ARG A 37 0.71 -16.20 -18.25
N PRO A 38 0.94 -15.85 -19.53
CA PRO A 38 -0.07 -16.02 -20.57
C PRO A 38 -0.51 -17.47 -20.67
N SER A 39 -1.82 -17.68 -20.80
CA SER A 39 -2.38 -19.01 -21.09
C SER A 39 -1.90 -19.49 -22.45
N PRO A 40 -1.65 -20.80 -22.66
CA PRO A 40 -1.18 -21.33 -23.93
C PRO A 40 -2.20 -21.07 -25.04
N ALA A 41 -1.69 -20.71 -26.23
CA ALA A 41 -2.48 -20.51 -27.43
C ALA A 41 -3.36 -21.75 -27.75
N VAL A 42 -4.58 -21.50 -28.20
CA VAL A 42 -5.48 -22.54 -28.69
C VAL A 42 -4.88 -23.16 -29.98
N SER A 43 -4.88 -24.49 -30.06
CA SER A 43 -4.28 -25.22 -31.20
C SER A 43 -4.90 -24.80 -32.53
N ARG A 44 -4.04 -24.41 -33.46
CA ARG A 44 -4.31 -23.96 -34.83
C ARG A 44 -4.53 -25.17 -35.75
N GLU A 45 -5.67 -25.26 -36.43
CA GLU A 45 -5.94 -26.34 -37.41
C GLU A 45 -5.65 -25.94 -38.88
N GLU A 46 -5.65 -24.64 -39.25
CA GLU A 46 -5.26 -24.13 -40.58
C GLU A 46 -4.55 -22.75 -40.44
N SER A 47 -3.67 -22.38 -41.39
CA SER A 47 -3.02 -21.07 -41.37
C SER A 47 -4.04 -19.96 -41.60
N SER A 48 -4.37 -19.17 -40.58
CA SER A 48 -5.20 -17.98 -40.70
C SER A 48 -4.53 -16.97 -41.66
N PRO A 49 -5.29 -16.38 -42.60
CA PRO A 49 -4.75 -15.34 -43.44
C PRO A 49 -4.45 -14.04 -42.69
N VAL A 50 -5.02 -13.88 -41.48
CA VAL A 50 -4.88 -12.71 -40.62
C VAL A 50 -4.74 -13.19 -39.19
N LEU A 51 -3.95 -12.51 -38.39
CA LEU A 51 -3.71 -12.84 -36.96
C LEU A 51 -4.19 -11.71 -36.04
N LEU A 52 -4.59 -12.06 -34.85
CA LEU A 52 -4.68 -11.07 -33.76
C LEU A 52 -3.25 -10.63 -33.40
N SER A 53 -2.98 -9.33 -33.46
CA SER A 53 -1.67 -8.75 -33.21
C SER A 53 -1.57 -8.12 -31.85
N GLU A 54 -2.46 -7.19 -31.56
CA GLU A 54 -2.46 -6.40 -30.32
C GLU A 54 -3.89 -6.12 -29.88
N VAL A 55 -4.13 -6.08 -28.55
CA VAL A 55 -5.47 -5.84 -27.98
C VAL A 55 -5.35 -5.02 -26.69
N MET A 56 -6.20 -4.00 -26.58
CA MET A 56 -6.32 -3.15 -25.39
C MET A 56 -7.77 -3.04 -24.95
N SER A 57 -8.09 -3.51 -23.73
CA SER A 57 -9.42 -3.51 -23.14
C SER A 57 -9.67 -2.34 -22.17
N HIS A 58 -8.65 -1.58 -21.81
CA HIS A 58 -8.73 -0.45 -20.89
C HIS A 58 -7.98 0.75 -21.49
N ASN A 59 -8.43 1.25 -22.63
CA ASN A 59 -7.85 2.42 -23.27
C ASN A 59 -8.33 3.70 -22.58
N ARG A 60 -7.49 4.33 -21.77
CA ARG A 60 -7.74 5.59 -21.09
C ARG A 60 -7.13 6.77 -21.82
N ALA A 61 -5.81 6.71 -22.07
CA ALA A 61 -5.04 7.77 -22.69
C ALA A 61 -3.97 7.25 -23.67
N ALA A 62 -4.03 5.97 -24.09
CA ALA A 62 -3.05 5.43 -25.04
C ALA A 62 -3.35 5.84 -26.49
N LEU A 63 -4.60 5.71 -26.92
CA LEU A 63 -5.01 6.01 -28.29
C LEU A 63 -6.39 6.70 -28.33
N MET A 64 -6.43 7.94 -28.80
CA MET A 64 -7.67 8.70 -29.04
C MET A 64 -8.21 8.39 -30.44
N ALA A 65 -9.49 8.02 -30.53
CA ALA A 65 -10.18 7.86 -31.78
C ALA A 65 -10.46 9.22 -32.48
N PRO A 66 -10.76 9.24 -33.78
CA PRO A 66 -11.04 10.50 -34.50
C PRO A 66 -12.22 11.34 -33.96
N ASP A 67 -13.15 10.69 -33.23
CA ASP A 67 -14.28 11.36 -32.57
C ASP A 67 -13.91 11.97 -31.20
N GLY A 68 -12.66 11.87 -30.76
CA GLY A 68 -12.12 12.36 -29.47
C GLY A 68 -12.37 11.42 -28.29
N SER A 69 -12.93 10.24 -28.52
CA SER A 69 -13.12 9.21 -27.49
C SER A 69 -11.90 8.28 -27.37
N PHE A 70 -11.87 7.46 -26.31
CA PHE A 70 -10.83 6.45 -26.05
C PHE A 70 -11.46 5.05 -25.99
N PRO A 71 -11.92 4.49 -27.13
CA PRO A 71 -12.50 3.15 -27.16
C PRO A 71 -11.43 2.07 -26.99
N ASP A 72 -11.83 0.92 -26.46
CA ASP A 72 -11.01 -0.30 -26.54
C ASP A 72 -10.77 -0.66 -28.01
N TRP A 73 -9.69 -1.37 -28.27
CA TRP A 73 -9.35 -1.69 -29.65
C TRP A 73 -8.65 -3.05 -29.80
N ILE A 74 -8.74 -3.57 -31.02
CA ILE A 74 -8.17 -4.84 -31.46
C ILE A 74 -7.38 -4.55 -32.71
N GLU A 75 -6.15 -5.06 -32.81
CA GLU A 75 -5.36 -4.98 -34.02
C GLU A 75 -5.22 -6.34 -34.68
N LEU A 76 -5.37 -6.33 -36.00
CA LEU A 76 -5.19 -7.48 -36.87
C LEU A 76 -3.94 -7.30 -37.72
N TYR A 77 -3.14 -8.35 -37.88
CA TYR A 77 -1.90 -8.38 -38.67
C TYR A 77 -2.02 -9.32 -39.87
N ASN A 78 -1.58 -8.90 -41.02
CA ASN A 78 -1.46 -9.72 -42.22
C ASN A 78 -0.02 -10.24 -42.38
N PRO A 79 0.28 -11.49 -42.03
CA PRO A 79 1.64 -12.06 -42.10
C PRO A 79 2.05 -12.46 -43.54
N SER A 80 1.18 -12.30 -44.55
CA SER A 80 1.44 -12.73 -45.91
C SER A 80 2.09 -11.63 -46.76
N ASP A 81 2.67 -12.03 -47.92
CA ASP A 81 3.29 -11.13 -48.89
C ASP A 81 2.26 -10.48 -49.86
N GLU A 82 0.95 -10.78 -49.69
CA GLU A 82 -0.13 -10.27 -50.49
C GLU A 82 -1.18 -9.58 -49.61
N PRO A 83 -1.84 -8.52 -50.12
CA PRO A 83 -2.93 -7.88 -49.37
C PRO A 83 -4.12 -8.83 -49.12
N VAL A 84 -4.67 -8.87 -47.91
CA VAL A 84 -5.78 -9.72 -47.49
C VAL A 84 -7.04 -8.90 -47.21
N SER A 85 -8.20 -9.41 -47.64
CA SER A 85 -9.53 -8.82 -47.30
C SER A 85 -10.09 -9.40 -46.02
N THR A 86 -10.70 -8.55 -45.19
CA THR A 86 -11.46 -8.96 -44.02
C THR A 86 -12.88 -9.42 -44.31
N ALA A 87 -13.29 -9.40 -45.61
CA ALA A 87 -14.63 -9.78 -46.01
C ALA A 87 -14.97 -11.21 -45.56
N GLY A 88 -15.99 -11.32 -44.73
CA GLY A 88 -16.43 -12.60 -44.16
C GLY A 88 -15.69 -13.06 -42.92
N LEU A 89 -14.77 -12.27 -42.36
CA LEU A 89 -14.21 -12.48 -41.03
C LEU A 89 -15.11 -11.90 -39.96
N LEU A 90 -15.12 -12.53 -38.78
CA LEU A 90 -15.89 -12.14 -37.62
C LEU A 90 -14.97 -12.06 -36.41
N LEU A 91 -15.28 -11.16 -35.48
CA LEU A 91 -14.69 -11.12 -34.13
C LEU A 91 -15.76 -11.44 -33.11
N ALA A 92 -15.38 -12.19 -32.07
CA ALA A 92 -16.26 -12.54 -30.93
C ALA A 92 -15.49 -12.41 -29.61
N ASP A 93 -16.16 -11.81 -28.61
CA ASP A 93 -15.70 -11.67 -27.21
C ASP A 93 -16.09 -12.86 -26.33
N SER A 94 -16.75 -13.86 -26.89
CA SER A 94 -17.28 -15.01 -26.15
C SER A 94 -17.24 -16.29 -26.97
N GLY A 95 -17.48 -17.44 -26.31
CA GLY A 95 -17.60 -18.74 -26.96
C GLY A 95 -18.85 -18.92 -27.84
N ASP A 96 -19.78 -17.97 -27.84
CA ASP A 96 -21.04 -18.03 -28.62
C ASP A 96 -20.86 -17.36 -30.00
N ALA A 97 -20.60 -18.19 -31.01
CA ALA A 97 -20.46 -17.75 -32.40
C ALA A 97 -21.69 -16.99 -32.93
N GLY A 98 -22.87 -17.16 -32.29
CA GLY A 98 -24.08 -16.44 -32.66
C GLY A 98 -24.08 -14.96 -32.29
N LYS A 99 -23.15 -14.52 -31.48
CA LYS A 99 -22.91 -13.12 -31.06
C LYS A 99 -21.72 -12.48 -31.75
N ALA A 100 -21.04 -13.17 -32.65
CA ALA A 100 -19.89 -12.64 -33.35
C ALA A 100 -20.24 -11.41 -34.19
N SER A 101 -19.42 -10.39 -34.13
CA SER A 101 -19.54 -9.17 -34.93
C SER A 101 -18.80 -9.31 -36.25
N PRO A 102 -19.47 -9.04 -37.40
CA PRO A 102 -18.79 -9.06 -38.69
C PRO A 102 -17.83 -7.86 -38.82
N LEU A 103 -16.63 -8.12 -39.33
CA LEU A 103 -15.69 -7.08 -39.68
C LEU A 103 -16.17 -6.34 -40.94
N PRO A 104 -16.01 -5.01 -41.01
CA PRO A 104 -16.16 -4.29 -42.29
C PRO A 104 -15.20 -4.84 -43.33
N GLU A 105 -15.55 -4.72 -44.62
CA GLU A 105 -14.69 -5.12 -45.70
C GLU A 105 -13.52 -4.14 -45.86
N CYS A 106 -12.42 -4.39 -45.19
CA CYS A 106 -11.18 -3.68 -45.24
C CYS A 106 -10.15 -4.49 -46.03
N ARG A 107 -9.08 -3.84 -46.47
CA ARG A 107 -7.94 -4.49 -47.08
C ARG A 107 -6.68 -4.23 -46.25
N ILE A 108 -6.10 -5.28 -45.69
CA ILE A 108 -4.88 -5.22 -44.91
C ILE A 108 -3.69 -5.43 -45.87
N PRO A 109 -2.79 -4.45 -46.01
CA PRO A 109 -1.60 -4.62 -46.89
C PRO A 109 -0.75 -5.82 -46.51
N ALA A 110 0.10 -6.28 -47.40
CA ALA A 110 1.11 -7.30 -47.10
C ALA A 110 2.02 -6.80 -45.95
N GLY A 111 2.16 -7.60 -44.90
CA GLY A 111 2.88 -7.21 -43.66
C GLY A 111 2.29 -6.01 -42.91
N GLY A 112 1.03 -5.63 -43.18
CA GLY A 112 0.38 -4.45 -42.59
C GLY A 112 -0.61 -4.82 -41.48
N TYR A 113 -1.13 -3.77 -40.85
CA TYR A 113 -2.01 -3.85 -39.69
C TYR A 113 -3.36 -3.22 -39.97
N LEU A 114 -4.39 -3.61 -39.21
CA LEU A 114 -5.72 -3.02 -39.23
C LEU A 114 -6.19 -2.85 -37.79
N LEU A 115 -6.41 -1.60 -37.38
CA LEU A 115 -7.01 -1.25 -36.11
C LEU A 115 -8.53 -1.34 -36.19
N VAL A 116 -9.17 -1.95 -35.19
CA VAL A 116 -10.61 -2.12 -35.06
C VAL A 116 -11.04 -1.70 -33.68
N TYR A 117 -11.93 -0.71 -33.59
CA TYR A 117 -12.45 -0.24 -32.29
C TYR A 117 -13.54 -1.18 -31.75
N ALA A 118 -13.46 -1.51 -30.47
CA ALA A 118 -14.39 -2.37 -29.76
C ALA A 118 -15.27 -1.54 -28.80
N ASP A 119 -16.15 -0.73 -29.35
CA ASP A 119 -16.99 0.23 -28.61
C ASP A 119 -18.50 -0.05 -28.68
N GLY A 120 -18.89 -1.17 -29.27
CA GLY A 120 -20.28 -1.56 -29.45
C GLY A 120 -20.98 -0.92 -30.62
N LYS A 121 -20.25 -0.18 -31.48
CA LYS A 121 -20.80 0.44 -32.71
C LYS A 121 -20.61 -0.50 -33.90
N SER A 122 -21.26 -0.16 -35.01
CA SER A 122 -21.02 -0.75 -36.33
C SER A 122 -20.02 0.08 -37.09
N GLY A 123 -18.95 -0.56 -37.62
CA GLY A 123 -17.90 0.12 -38.35
C GLY A 123 -18.11 0.24 -39.86
N THR A 124 -17.28 1.06 -40.49
CA THR A 124 -17.11 1.20 -41.93
C THR A 124 -15.70 0.74 -42.35
N ALA A 125 -15.38 0.76 -43.63
CA ALA A 125 -14.03 0.43 -44.10
C ALA A 125 -13.00 1.50 -43.70
N GLU A 126 -13.44 2.76 -43.59
CA GLU A 126 -12.59 3.89 -43.20
C GLU A 126 -12.39 3.95 -41.68
N GLU A 127 -13.38 3.48 -40.89
CA GLU A 127 -13.36 3.48 -39.45
C GLU A 127 -13.96 2.14 -38.93
N PRO A 128 -13.14 1.10 -38.79
CA PRO A 128 -13.60 -0.22 -38.39
C PRO A 128 -14.00 -0.28 -36.91
N HIS A 129 -15.21 -0.77 -36.63
CA HIS A 129 -15.74 -1.01 -35.30
C HIS A 129 -16.36 -2.40 -35.21
N VAL A 130 -16.46 -2.94 -34.00
CA VAL A 130 -17.23 -4.15 -33.68
C VAL A 130 -18.31 -3.88 -32.64
N GLY A 131 -19.41 -4.65 -32.74
CA GLY A 131 -20.63 -4.45 -31.98
C GLY A 131 -20.56 -4.90 -30.50
N PHE A 132 -19.38 -5.04 -29.92
CA PHE A 132 -19.15 -5.38 -28.52
C PHE A 132 -18.03 -4.50 -27.93
N ARG A 133 -17.89 -4.54 -26.61
CA ARG A 133 -16.78 -3.96 -25.83
C ARG A 133 -15.97 -5.08 -25.25
N LEU A 134 -14.72 -4.81 -24.92
CA LEU A 134 -13.85 -5.77 -24.27
C LEU A 134 -13.96 -5.65 -22.73
N SER A 135 -13.78 -6.78 -22.04
CA SER A 135 -13.74 -6.85 -20.58
C SER A 135 -12.71 -7.87 -20.13
N ASP A 136 -12.23 -7.73 -18.93
CA ASP A 136 -11.29 -8.66 -18.32
C ASP A 136 -11.83 -10.08 -18.26
N GLY A 137 -10.94 -11.04 -18.51
CA GLY A 137 -11.26 -12.45 -18.43
C GLY A 137 -12.10 -13.00 -19.60
N GLU A 138 -12.33 -12.23 -20.66
CA GLU A 138 -13.00 -12.67 -21.88
C GLU A 138 -12.04 -13.39 -22.84
N SER A 139 -12.62 -14.21 -23.72
CA SER A 139 -11.92 -14.92 -24.79
C SER A 139 -12.19 -14.25 -26.12
N LEU A 140 -11.22 -13.53 -26.67
CA LEU A 140 -11.31 -12.91 -27.98
C LEU A 140 -10.98 -13.93 -29.08
N ARG A 141 -11.86 -14.03 -30.11
CA ARG A 141 -11.73 -14.99 -31.22
C ARG A 141 -11.91 -14.30 -32.56
N LEU A 142 -10.99 -14.60 -33.45
CA LEU A 142 -11.12 -14.31 -34.86
C LEU A 142 -11.72 -15.54 -35.57
N LEU A 143 -12.82 -15.37 -36.25
CA LEU A 143 -13.60 -16.45 -36.88
C LEU A 143 -13.70 -16.27 -38.38
N SER A 144 -13.75 -17.39 -39.11
CA SER A 144 -14.17 -17.43 -40.51
C SER A 144 -15.68 -17.17 -40.65
N ARG A 145 -16.15 -16.95 -41.87
CA ARG A 145 -17.57 -16.79 -42.22
C ARG A 145 -18.43 -17.93 -41.71
N ASP A 146 -17.86 -19.15 -41.70
CA ASP A 146 -18.59 -20.37 -41.29
C ASP A 146 -18.48 -20.63 -39.79
N GLY A 147 -17.88 -19.72 -39.02
CA GLY A 147 -17.74 -19.77 -37.57
C GLY A 147 -16.56 -20.64 -37.08
N GLN A 148 -15.66 -21.05 -37.96
CA GLN A 148 -14.43 -21.73 -37.57
C GLN A 148 -13.45 -20.73 -36.89
N VAL A 149 -12.84 -21.12 -35.77
CA VAL A 149 -11.85 -20.32 -35.09
C VAL A 149 -10.54 -20.32 -35.90
N LEU A 150 -10.14 -19.13 -36.35
CA LEU A 150 -8.92 -18.89 -37.09
C LEU A 150 -7.76 -18.50 -36.16
N ASP A 151 -8.05 -17.72 -35.14
CA ASP A 151 -7.10 -17.29 -34.12
C ASP A 151 -7.85 -16.94 -32.82
N ALA A 152 -7.20 -17.01 -31.66
CA ALA A 152 -7.84 -16.71 -30.39
C ALA A 152 -6.81 -16.31 -29.34
N LEU A 153 -7.26 -15.51 -28.36
CA LEU A 153 -6.50 -15.16 -27.17
C LEU A 153 -7.45 -15.07 -25.97
N GLU A 154 -6.93 -15.25 -24.78
CA GLU A 154 -7.64 -15.01 -23.52
C GLU A 154 -7.20 -13.66 -22.97
N LEU A 155 -8.17 -12.77 -22.73
CA LEU A 155 -7.94 -11.51 -22.05
C LEU A 155 -7.83 -11.81 -20.55
N GLY A 156 -6.67 -11.60 -19.96
CA GLY A 156 -6.47 -11.62 -18.52
C GLY A 156 -7.07 -10.38 -17.87
N GLN A 157 -6.60 -10.05 -16.67
CA GLN A 157 -6.78 -8.71 -16.12
C GLN A 157 -5.69 -7.81 -16.72
N LEU A 158 -6.10 -6.76 -17.43
CA LEU A 158 -5.21 -5.74 -17.97
C LEU A 158 -5.35 -4.47 -17.13
N GLU A 159 -4.24 -3.82 -16.91
CA GLU A 159 -4.24 -2.49 -16.31
C GLU A 159 -4.55 -1.42 -17.37
N ASP A 160 -4.95 -0.22 -16.93
CA ASP A 160 -5.26 0.90 -17.82
C ASP A 160 -4.07 1.18 -18.75
N ASP A 161 -4.37 1.42 -20.04
CA ASP A 161 -3.40 1.70 -21.10
C ASP A 161 -2.33 0.62 -21.32
N CYS A 162 -2.56 -0.61 -20.82
CA CYS A 162 -1.77 -1.79 -21.17
C CYS A 162 -2.42 -2.59 -22.28
N ALA A 163 -1.59 -3.15 -23.15
CA ALA A 163 -2.01 -4.00 -24.24
C ALA A 163 -1.47 -5.43 -24.11
N LEU A 164 -2.22 -6.39 -24.64
CA LEU A 164 -1.71 -7.73 -24.96
C LEU A 164 -1.12 -7.71 -26.36
N ILE A 165 0.17 -7.92 -26.50
CA ILE A 165 0.86 -8.01 -27.79
C ILE A 165 1.28 -9.44 -28.10
N ARG A 166 1.18 -9.80 -29.39
CA ARG A 166 1.67 -11.11 -29.87
C ARG A 166 3.18 -11.14 -29.95
N GLN A 167 3.79 -12.16 -29.34
CA GLN A 167 5.21 -12.44 -29.43
C GLN A 167 5.41 -13.91 -29.85
N GLY A 168 5.58 -14.14 -31.15
CA GLY A 168 5.56 -15.52 -31.70
C GLY A 168 4.18 -16.16 -31.62
N GLU A 169 4.08 -17.28 -30.91
CA GLU A 169 2.81 -17.98 -30.68
C GLU A 169 2.10 -17.53 -29.36
N ASP A 170 2.81 -16.81 -28.48
CA ASP A 170 2.30 -16.38 -27.18
C ASP A 170 1.86 -14.89 -27.22
N PHE A 171 1.13 -14.46 -26.15
CA PHE A 171 0.81 -13.07 -25.89
C PHE A 171 1.43 -12.63 -24.56
N ILE A 172 1.96 -11.41 -24.55
CA ILE A 172 2.51 -10.78 -23.35
C ILE A 172 1.85 -9.43 -23.11
N VAL A 173 1.78 -9.01 -21.83
CA VAL A 173 1.28 -7.68 -21.46
C VAL A 173 2.41 -6.67 -21.62
N THR A 174 2.09 -5.49 -22.17
CA THR A 174 3.03 -4.37 -22.29
C THR A 174 2.34 -3.06 -21.94
N ALA A 175 3.09 -2.13 -21.35
CA ALA A 175 2.70 -0.73 -21.15
C ALA A 175 3.07 0.17 -22.35
N TRP A 176 3.64 -0.39 -23.40
CA TRP A 176 4.08 0.32 -24.61
C TRP A 176 3.34 -0.19 -25.85
N PRO A 177 2.09 0.21 -26.04
CA PRO A 177 1.29 -0.22 -27.17
C PRO A 177 1.82 0.37 -28.49
N SER A 178 1.67 -0.39 -29.57
CA SER A 178 2.22 -0.03 -30.90
C SER A 178 1.17 -0.09 -32.02
N PRO A 179 -0.05 0.43 -31.85
CA PRO A 179 -1.12 0.30 -32.82
C PRO A 179 -0.72 0.84 -34.19
N GLY A 180 -0.86 -0.01 -35.23
CA GLY A 180 -0.44 0.29 -36.60
C GLY A 180 0.99 -0.10 -36.96
N TYR A 181 1.77 -0.59 -35.96
CA TYR A 181 3.18 -0.94 -36.13
C TYR A 181 3.48 -2.35 -35.58
N ASP A 182 4.73 -2.79 -35.75
CA ASP A 182 5.15 -4.06 -35.20
C ASP A 182 5.23 -4.04 -33.65
N ASN A 183 4.98 -5.16 -33.02
CA ASN A 183 5.00 -5.34 -31.58
C ASN A 183 6.45 -5.35 -31.05
N SER A 184 7.17 -4.26 -31.25
CA SER A 184 8.56 -4.08 -30.84
C SER A 184 8.79 -2.69 -30.24
N PRO A 185 9.90 -2.49 -29.53
CA PRO A 185 10.31 -1.14 -29.12
C PRO A 185 10.36 -0.13 -30.27
N GLY A 186 10.75 -0.57 -31.46
CA GLY A 186 10.77 0.28 -32.65
C GLY A 186 9.37 0.65 -33.17
N GLY A 187 8.42 -0.28 -33.08
CA GLY A 187 7.00 -0.02 -33.40
C GLY A 187 6.37 0.98 -32.44
N PHE A 188 6.59 0.84 -31.14
CA PHE A 188 6.17 1.84 -30.17
C PHE A 188 6.75 3.23 -30.47
N ASP A 189 8.07 3.30 -30.75
CA ASP A 189 8.72 4.56 -31.12
C ASP A 189 8.10 5.18 -32.38
N ALA A 190 7.76 4.36 -33.38
CA ALA A 190 7.13 4.82 -34.61
C ALA A 190 5.72 5.37 -34.34
N PHE A 191 4.92 4.64 -33.54
CA PHE A 191 3.60 5.11 -33.10
C PHE A 191 3.68 6.45 -32.36
N GLN A 192 4.60 6.60 -31.40
CA GLN A 192 4.76 7.85 -30.66
C GLN A 192 5.16 9.04 -31.54
N ARG A 193 5.94 8.82 -32.63
CA ARG A 193 6.34 9.89 -33.58
C ARG A 193 5.19 10.36 -34.47
N GLU A 194 4.23 9.52 -34.77
CA GLU A 194 3.08 9.88 -35.62
C GLU A 194 1.92 10.49 -34.84
N ARG A 195 2.00 10.46 -33.50
CA ARG A 195 0.98 11.02 -32.64
C ARG A 195 0.96 12.55 -32.68
N ALA A 196 0.15 13.12 -33.56
CA ALA A 196 0.01 14.56 -33.72
C ALA A 196 -0.78 15.21 -32.58
N VAL A 197 -0.29 16.36 -32.07
CA VAL A 197 -1.00 17.22 -31.15
C VAL A 197 -1.37 18.52 -31.89
N PRO A 198 -2.66 18.80 -32.12
CA PRO A 198 -3.09 19.92 -32.97
C PRO A 198 -2.93 21.31 -32.33
N GLU A 199 -2.84 21.38 -30.99
CA GLU A 199 -2.75 22.64 -30.26
C GLU A 199 -1.32 23.13 -30.06
N ASP A 200 -1.15 24.47 -30.03
CA ASP A 200 0.15 25.11 -29.75
C ASP A 200 0.57 24.95 -28.31
N LEU A 201 -0.40 24.95 -27.36
CA LEU A 201 -0.13 24.67 -25.95
C LEU A 201 -0.22 23.17 -25.70
N ARG A 202 0.86 22.59 -25.18
CA ARG A 202 1.02 21.14 -25.00
C ARG A 202 1.45 20.78 -23.59
N ILE A 203 1.09 19.60 -23.13
CA ILE A 203 1.74 18.94 -21.97
C ILE A 203 3.18 18.66 -22.37
N TRP A 204 4.13 19.25 -21.62
CA TRP A 204 5.53 19.16 -21.99
C TRP A 204 6.34 18.22 -21.12
N GLU A 205 6.18 18.34 -19.80
CA GLU A 205 6.84 17.48 -18.84
C GLU A 205 5.93 17.26 -17.62
N VAL A 206 5.90 16.04 -17.08
CA VAL A 206 5.16 15.68 -15.89
C VAL A 206 6.10 15.01 -14.91
N LYS A 207 6.15 15.51 -13.69
CA LYS A 207 6.78 14.86 -12.57
C LYS A 207 5.74 14.48 -11.54
N VAL A 208 5.79 13.24 -11.11
CA VAL A 208 4.99 12.75 -9.99
C VAL A 208 5.93 12.53 -8.80
N SER A 209 5.72 13.28 -7.74
CA SER A 209 6.50 13.18 -6.52
C SER A 209 5.98 12.05 -5.63
N PRO A 210 6.83 11.25 -5.01
CA PRO A 210 6.40 10.28 -4.02
C PRO A 210 5.95 10.95 -2.70
N TYR A 211 6.28 12.25 -2.51
CA TYR A 211 5.96 13.01 -1.31
C TYR A 211 4.78 13.94 -1.58
N GLY A 212 3.78 13.92 -0.70
CA GLY A 212 2.80 14.99 -0.68
C GLY A 212 3.45 16.33 -0.32
N ALA A 213 2.83 17.45 -0.70
CA ALA A 213 3.30 18.79 -0.41
C ALA A 213 3.62 18.94 1.09
N GLY A 214 4.84 19.37 1.42
CA GLY A 214 5.27 19.67 2.79
C GLY A 214 5.89 18.53 3.60
N TYR A 215 6.21 17.39 2.99
CA TYR A 215 6.82 16.26 3.71
C TYR A 215 8.31 16.48 4.06
N LEU A 216 9.05 17.26 3.30
CA LEU A 216 10.46 17.60 3.56
C LEU A 216 10.63 19.09 3.84
N ASP A 217 11.20 19.42 5.00
CA ASP A 217 11.49 20.82 5.40
C ASP A 217 12.55 21.52 4.52
N THR A 218 13.25 20.80 3.65
CA THR A 218 14.41 21.30 2.94
C THR A 218 14.20 21.58 1.46
N GLU A 219 13.31 20.86 0.79
CA GLU A 219 12.84 21.16 -0.57
C GLU A 219 11.42 20.64 -0.70
N PRO A 220 10.43 21.52 -0.78
CA PRO A 220 9.06 21.11 -1.00
C PRO A 220 8.98 20.47 -2.37
N ASP A 221 8.68 19.16 -2.41
CA ASP A 221 8.44 18.41 -3.62
C ASP A 221 6.93 18.18 -3.76
N SER A 222 6.38 18.44 -4.92
CA SER A 222 4.99 18.18 -5.26
C SER A 222 4.91 17.66 -6.68
N ASP A 223 3.82 17.02 -7.02
CA ASP A 223 3.49 16.77 -8.41
C ASP A 223 3.46 18.08 -9.17
N TRP A 224 3.91 18.04 -10.42
CA TRP A 224 3.79 19.20 -11.28
C TRP A 224 3.68 18.81 -12.75
N VAL A 225 3.00 19.68 -13.49
CA VAL A 225 2.83 19.60 -14.93
C VAL A 225 3.43 20.85 -15.55
N GLU A 226 4.33 20.68 -16.50
CA GLU A 226 4.83 21.76 -17.33
C GLU A 226 4.06 21.80 -18.65
N LEU A 227 3.55 22.99 -18.98
CA LEU A 227 2.98 23.28 -20.28
C LEU A 227 3.95 24.12 -21.09
N TYR A 228 3.97 23.89 -22.40
CA TYR A 228 4.88 24.58 -23.33
C TYR A 228 4.10 25.12 -24.53
N ASN A 229 4.35 26.42 -24.86
CA ASN A 229 3.86 26.99 -26.10
C ASN A 229 4.80 26.63 -27.25
N ALA A 230 4.44 25.63 -28.03
CA ALA A 230 5.19 25.11 -29.17
C ALA A 230 4.88 25.87 -30.48
N GLY A 231 3.88 26.81 -30.44
CA GLY A 231 3.46 27.58 -31.59
C GLY A 231 4.32 28.83 -31.85
N ASP A 232 4.04 29.51 -32.96
CA ASP A 232 4.73 30.74 -33.39
C ASP A 232 4.05 32.01 -32.84
N ALA A 233 2.89 31.89 -32.16
CA ALA A 233 2.12 32.99 -31.57
C ALA A 233 2.01 32.85 -30.04
N SER A 234 1.71 33.99 -29.36
CA SER A 234 1.38 33.94 -27.94
C SER A 234 0.05 33.24 -27.68
N VAL A 235 -0.03 32.35 -26.71
CA VAL A 235 -1.22 31.60 -26.32
C VAL A 235 -1.69 32.04 -24.91
N SER A 236 -3.00 32.30 -24.77
CA SER A 236 -3.62 32.48 -23.46
C SER A 236 -4.05 31.13 -22.89
N THR A 237 -3.80 30.89 -21.60
CA THR A 237 -4.28 29.70 -20.90
C THR A 237 -5.76 29.79 -20.52
N LEU A 238 -6.44 30.91 -20.81
CA LEU A 238 -7.86 31.06 -20.54
C LEU A 238 -8.68 30.04 -21.37
N GLY A 239 -9.56 29.31 -20.70
CA GLY A 239 -10.35 28.22 -21.28
C GLY A 239 -9.66 26.86 -21.28
N PHE A 240 -8.37 26.79 -20.91
CA PHE A 240 -7.69 25.52 -20.74
C PHE A 240 -7.87 24.97 -19.31
N ALA A 241 -7.90 23.65 -19.20
CA ALA A 241 -7.95 22.91 -17.93
C ALA A 241 -7.10 21.65 -18.00
N LEU A 242 -6.60 21.20 -16.84
CA LEU A 242 -5.99 19.88 -16.65
C LEU A 242 -6.96 18.96 -15.92
N SER A 243 -6.93 17.68 -16.23
CA SER A 243 -7.77 16.66 -15.59
C SER A 243 -7.07 15.30 -15.60
N ASP A 244 -7.28 14.50 -14.55
CA ASP A 244 -7.00 13.07 -14.46
C ASP A 244 -8.22 12.22 -14.89
N ASP A 245 -9.36 12.87 -15.16
CA ASP A 245 -10.60 12.22 -15.58
C ASP A 245 -11.03 12.70 -16.97
N ARG A 246 -11.10 11.76 -17.92
CA ARG A 246 -11.53 12.05 -19.31
C ARG A 246 -12.99 12.48 -19.42
N ASP A 247 -13.82 12.06 -18.48
CA ASP A 247 -15.25 12.37 -18.46
C ASP A 247 -15.51 13.76 -17.84
N GLU A 248 -14.52 14.31 -17.10
CA GLU A 248 -14.50 15.66 -16.55
C GLU A 248 -13.30 16.48 -17.06
N PRO A 249 -13.13 16.70 -18.36
CA PRO A 249 -11.94 17.34 -18.93
C PRO A 249 -11.71 18.79 -18.47
N GLY A 250 -12.70 19.42 -17.86
CA GLY A 250 -12.63 20.76 -17.27
C GLY A 250 -12.37 20.80 -15.76
N LYS A 251 -12.00 19.69 -15.12
CA LYS A 251 -11.88 19.52 -13.67
C LYS A 251 -11.06 20.62 -12.98
N CYS A 252 -9.87 20.93 -13.49
CA CYS A 252 -8.94 21.90 -12.91
C CYS A 252 -8.65 23.04 -13.90
N PRO A 253 -9.46 24.13 -13.96
CA PRO A 253 -9.22 25.25 -14.84
C PRO A 253 -7.87 25.92 -14.55
N LEU A 254 -7.12 26.25 -15.61
CA LEU A 254 -5.84 26.93 -15.50
C LEU A 254 -6.00 28.42 -15.16
N PRO A 255 -5.12 28.99 -14.34
CA PRO A 255 -5.11 30.44 -14.14
C PRO A 255 -4.71 31.15 -15.43
N GLU A 256 -5.33 32.30 -15.69
CA GLU A 256 -5.05 33.08 -16.90
C GLU A 256 -3.58 33.57 -16.93
N ARG A 257 -2.86 33.14 -17.97
CA ARG A 257 -1.49 33.54 -18.29
C ARG A 257 -1.37 33.69 -19.80
N ILE A 258 -0.44 34.53 -20.25
CA ILE A 258 -0.08 34.64 -21.66
C ILE A 258 1.32 34.09 -21.81
N LEU A 259 1.47 33.04 -22.60
CA LEU A 259 2.74 32.38 -22.88
C LEU A 259 3.22 32.81 -24.31
N ALA A 260 4.38 33.42 -24.35
CA ALA A 260 5.03 33.70 -25.63
C ALA A 260 5.51 32.40 -26.29
N PRO A 261 5.79 32.41 -27.61
CA PRO A 261 6.41 31.27 -28.28
C PRO A 261 7.64 30.76 -27.53
N GLY A 262 7.74 29.46 -27.33
CA GLY A 262 8.83 28.81 -26.62
C GLY A 262 8.80 28.99 -25.07
N GLN A 263 7.77 29.59 -24.51
CA GLN A 263 7.67 29.77 -23.05
C GLN A 263 7.04 28.55 -22.38
N ARG A 264 7.54 28.24 -21.17
CA ARG A 264 7.05 27.18 -20.30
C ARG A 264 6.24 27.76 -19.16
N LEU A 265 5.29 26.98 -18.66
CA LEU A 265 4.47 27.26 -17.48
C LEU A 265 4.43 26.02 -16.61
N VAL A 266 5.07 26.08 -15.44
CA VAL A 266 4.96 25.04 -14.42
C VAL A 266 3.69 25.28 -13.61
N ILE A 267 2.95 24.19 -13.37
CA ILE A 267 1.74 24.14 -12.56
C ILE A 267 1.95 23.10 -11.50
N ARG A 268 1.87 23.50 -10.24
CA ARG A 268 1.96 22.60 -9.09
C ARG A 268 0.61 21.92 -8.86
N CYS A 269 0.64 20.61 -8.56
CA CYS A 269 -0.53 19.82 -8.24
C CYS A 269 -0.61 19.58 -6.73
N GLY A 270 -1.82 19.65 -6.15
CA GLY A 270 -2.07 19.46 -4.73
C GLY A 270 -2.15 20.75 -3.93
N GLU A 271 -1.82 20.67 -2.64
CA GLU A 271 -1.86 21.79 -1.71
C GLU A 271 -0.46 22.37 -1.46
N GLY A 272 -0.37 23.64 -1.11
CA GLY A 272 0.88 24.28 -0.71
C GLY A 272 0.95 25.77 -1.06
N LEU A 273 1.96 26.46 -0.53
CA LEU A 273 2.30 27.84 -0.85
C LEU A 273 3.53 27.83 -1.78
N TRP A 274 3.28 28.05 -3.07
CA TRP A 274 4.25 28.01 -4.13
C TRP A 274 4.30 29.35 -4.87
N ASP A 275 5.42 29.67 -5.48
CA ASP A 275 5.50 30.82 -6.40
C ASP A 275 4.80 30.53 -7.73
N GLU A 276 4.74 29.24 -8.13
CA GLU A 276 4.04 28.77 -9.31
C GLU A 276 2.53 28.63 -9.05
N PRO A 277 1.70 28.63 -10.09
CA PRO A 277 0.28 28.29 -9.98
C PRO A 277 0.05 26.90 -9.36
N VAL A 278 -0.98 26.79 -8.53
CA VAL A 278 -1.38 25.54 -7.88
C VAL A 278 -2.79 25.16 -8.34
N ILE A 279 -3.01 23.88 -8.64
CA ILE A 279 -4.33 23.28 -8.94
C ILE A 279 -4.60 22.12 -8.01
N ASP A 280 -5.87 21.85 -7.73
CA ASP A 280 -6.29 20.71 -6.91
C ASP A 280 -6.36 19.44 -7.78
N LEU A 281 -5.19 18.91 -8.08
CA LEU A 281 -4.96 17.67 -8.83
C LEU A 281 -3.94 16.83 -8.08
N SER A 282 -4.10 15.51 -8.04
CA SER A 282 -3.14 14.57 -7.47
C SER A 282 -2.82 13.51 -8.52
N LEU A 283 -1.55 13.29 -8.78
CA LEU A 283 -1.11 12.33 -9.79
C LEU A 283 -0.54 11.08 -9.15
N ASN A 284 -0.72 9.94 -9.82
CA ASN A 284 -0.18 8.66 -9.41
C ASN A 284 0.99 8.28 -10.33
N SER A 285 2.17 8.06 -9.74
CA SER A 285 3.40 7.74 -10.49
C SER A 285 3.44 6.33 -11.05
N ALA A 286 2.66 5.39 -10.48
CA ALA A 286 2.61 4.03 -10.99
C ALA A 286 1.84 4.01 -12.31
N ARG A 287 0.68 4.66 -12.32
CA ARG A 287 -0.18 4.73 -13.49
C ARG A 287 -1.22 5.85 -13.34
N GLU A 288 -1.31 6.71 -14.32
CA GLU A 288 -2.27 7.81 -14.36
C GLU A 288 -2.50 8.27 -15.79
N SER A 289 -3.65 8.87 -16.05
CA SER A 289 -3.97 9.54 -17.33
C SER A 289 -4.12 11.02 -17.10
N LEU A 290 -3.42 11.84 -17.86
CA LEU A 290 -3.50 13.30 -17.77
C LEU A 290 -3.98 13.88 -19.09
N TYR A 291 -4.96 14.77 -19.01
CA TYR A 291 -5.60 15.42 -20.14
C TYR A 291 -5.46 16.92 -20.04
N LEU A 292 -5.09 17.56 -21.14
CA LEU A 292 -5.23 19.01 -21.35
C LEU A 292 -6.44 19.24 -22.22
N SER A 293 -7.38 20.03 -21.75
CA SER A 293 -8.57 20.40 -22.49
C SER A 293 -8.64 21.90 -22.77
N ARG A 294 -9.37 22.28 -23.83
CA ARG A 294 -9.75 23.66 -24.12
C ARG A 294 -11.24 23.74 -24.31
N ASP A 295 -11.90 24.58 -23.53
CA ASP A 295 -13.37 24.75 -23.56
C ASP A 295 -14.12 23.40 -23.44
N GLY A 296 -13.56 22.45 -22.64
CA GLY A 296 -14.08 21.12 -22.36
C GLY A 296 -13.81 20.07 -23.44
N GLN A 297 -13.02 20.41 -24.48
CA GLN A 297 -12.54 19.41 -25.46
C GLN A 297 -11.09 19.05 -25.20
N ILE A 298 -10.79 17.75 -25.11
CA ILE A 298 -9.42 17.25 -24.94
C ILE A 298 -8.61 17.60 -26.20
N CYS A 299 -7.46 18.26 -26.01
CA CYS A 299 -6.58 18.70 -27.09
C CYS A 299 -5.17 18.14 -26.98
N ASP A 300 -4.74 17.73 -25.79
CA ASP A 300 -3.52 16.92 -25.57
C ASP A 300 -3.75 15.95 -24.39
N TYR A 301 -3.03 14.85 -24.37
CA TYR A 301 -3.17 13.84 -23.34
C TYR A 301 -1.91 12.99 -23.24
N VAL A 302 -1.68 12.39 -22.08
CA VAL A 302 -0.56 11.49 -21.83
C VAL A 302 -0.98 10.41 -20.83
N SER A 303 -0.59 9.18 -21.12
CA SER A 303 -0.64 8.08 -20.17
C SER A 303 0.70 8.00 -19.45
N LEU A 304 0.66 8.07 -18.12
CA LEU A 304 1.82 8.05 -17.23
C LEU A 304 2.00 6.63 -16.69
N HIS A 305 3.16 6.07 -16.89
CA HIS A 305 3.51 4.74 -16.41
C HIS A 305 4.89 4.78 -15.77
N ASP A 306 5.04 4.15 -14.61
CA ASP A 306 6.34 3.81 -14.02
C ASP A 306 7.38 4.95 -14.02
N ILE A 307 6.94 6.20 -13.83
CA ILE A 307 7.85 7.36 -13.83
C ILE A 307 8.95 7.15 -12.79
N PRO A 308 10.24 7.29 -13.17
CA PRO A 308 11.35 7.13 -12.23
C PRO A 308 11.26 8.13 -11.07
N TYR A 309 11.67 7.72 -9.89
CA TYR A 309 11.61 8.50 -8.65
C TYR A 309 12.17 9.93 -8.77
N ASP A 310 13.38 10.09 -9.33
CA ASP A 310 14.01 11.42 -9.55
C ASP A 310 13.71 11.96 -10.95
N GLY A 311 12.96 11.22 -11.75
CA GLY A 311 12.72 11.49 -13.16
C GLY A 311 11.41 12.18 -13.44
N SER A 312 11.11 12.25 -14.71
CA SER A 312 9.87 12.78 -15.28
C SER A 312 9.51 12.04 -16.56
N TYR A 313 8.31 12.32 -17.07
CA TYR A 313 7.87 11.87 -18.38
C TYR A 313 7.45 13.08 -19.21
N GLY A 314 8.07 13.29 -20.37
CA GLY A 314 7.88 14.54 -21.10
C GLY A 314 8.35 14.48 -22.53
N ARG A 315 8.18 15.59 -23.25
CA ARG A 315 8.58 15.76 -24.64
C ARG A 315 10.00 16.28 -24.74
N LEU A 316 10.69 15.91 -25.80
CA LEU A 316 12.04 16.39 -26.12
C LEU A 316 11.98 17.40 -27.27
N GLU A 317 12.70 18.52 -27.18
CA GLU A 317 12.74 19.52 -28.25
C GLU A 317 13.25 18.93 -29.56
N GLY A 318 12.46 19.08 -30.64
CA GLY A 318 12.78 18.57 -31.94
C GLY A 318 12.43 17.10 -32.19
N GLU A 319 11.86 16.45 -31.21
CA GLU A 319 11.35 15.08 -31.29
C GLU A 319 9.86 15.05 -31.00
N GLU A 320 9.12 14.16 -31.64
CA GLU A 320 7.71 13.92 -31.35
C GLU A 320 7.56 12.80 -30.31
N GLY A 321 6.41 12.80 -29.56
CA GLY A 321 6.08 11.83 -28.52
C GLY A 321 6.78 12.11 -27.19
N PHE A 322 6.66 11.17 -26.26
CA PHE A 322 7.14 11.30 -24.90
C PHE A 322 8.35 10.43 -24.61
N PHE A 323 9.15 10.87 -23.63
CA PHE A 323 10.37 10.22 -23.16
C PHE A 323 10.38 10.18 -21.63
N TYR A 324 10.94 9.13 -21.08
CA TYR A 324 11.34 9.08 -19.68
C TYR A 324 12.66 9.84 -19.53
N PHE A 325 12.73 10.76 -18.61
CA PHE A 325 13.96 11.47 -18.23
C PHE A 325 14.47 10.91 -16.90
N ALA A 326 15.76 10.66 -16.82
CA ALA A 326 16.39 10.19 -15.60
C ALA A 326 16.34 11.24 -14.46
N ARG A 327 16.14 12.52 -14.83
CA ARG A 327 15.94 13.64 -13.90
C ARG A 327 14.96 14.64 -14.49
N ALA A 328 14.08 15.17 -13.67
CA ALA A 328 13.16 16.22 -14.05
C ALA A 328 13.85 17.58 -14.23
N SER A 329 13.34 18.42 -15.14
CA SER A 329 14.00 19.68 -15.52
C SER A 329 13.37 20.94 -14.90
N LEU A 330 12.14 20.89 -14.41
CA LEU A 330 11.38 21.97 -13.75
C LEU A 330 11.58 23.37 -14.37
N GLY A 331 10.85 23.68 -15.43
CA GLY A 331 10.88 25.01 -16.07
C GLY A 331 12.12 25.25 -16.97
N ALA A 332 13.02 24.30 -17.09
CA ALA A 332 14.18 24.33 -17.96
C ALA A 332 13.97 23.43 -19.21
N PRO A 333 14.83 23.55 -20.25
CA PRO A 333 14.77 22.63 -21.38
C PRO A 333 14.99 21.17 -20.98
N ASN A 334 14.25 20.26 -21.61
CA ASN A 334 14.39 18.81 -21.41
C ASN A 334 15.61 18.31 -22.21
N ASP A 335 16.81 18.43 -21.67
CA ASP A 335 18.09 18.10 -22.33
C ASP A 335 18.88 16.99 -21.61
N GLY A 336 18.24 16.36 -20.58
CA GLY A 336 18.84 15.32 -19.77
C GLY A 336 18.92 13.96 -20.46
N VAL A 337 19.49 12.97 -19.75
CA VAL A 337 19.49 11.57 -20.17
C VAL A 337 18.04 11.08 -20.24
N CYS A 338 17.61 10.63 -21.41
CA CYS A 338 16.25 10.20 -21.65
C CYS A 338 16.18 8.98 -22.59
N ALA A 339 15.08 8.27 -22.55
CA ALA A 339 14.72 7.19 -23.45
C ALA A 339 13.20 7.06 -23.55
N ARG A 340 12.70 6.44 -24.63
CA ARG A 340 11.26 6.20 -24.78
C ARG A 340 10.75 5.05 -23.91
N GLN A 341 11.66 4.23 -23.39
CA GLN A 341 11.33 3.04 -22.61
C GLN A 341 12.24 2.93 -21.39
N ILE A 342 11.78 2.16 -20.42
CA ILE A 342 12.57 1.65 -19.31
C ILE A 342 12.83 0.17 -19.59
N ALA A 343 14.05 -0.32 -19.35
CA ALA A 343 14.37 -1.74 -19.52
C ALA A 343 13.54 -2.59 -18.56
N GLU A 344 13.22 -3.81 -18.96
CA GLU A 344 12.50 -4.74 -18.10
C GLU A 344 13.34 -5.16 -16.89
N THR A 345 12.69 -5.30 -15.72
CA THR A 345 13.36 -5.75 -14.49
C THR A 345 13.87 -7.19 -14.68
N PRO A 346 15.15 -7.46 -14.40
CA PRO A 346 15.66 -8.83 -14.46
C PRO A 346 14.97 -9.73 -13.44
N TRP A 347 15.09 -11.05 -13.62
CA TRP A 347 14.55 -12.03 -12.70
C TRP A 347 15.58 -13.13 -12.39
N ALA A 348 15.36 -13.86 -11.30
CA ALA A 348 16.20 -14.99 -10.90
C ALA A 348 15.46 -16.31 -11.08
N SER A 349 16.17 -17.35 -11.56
CA SER A 349 15.59 -18.67 -11.75
C SER A 349 15.34 -19.43 -10.43
N GLU A 350 16.08 -19.07 -9.38
CA GLU A 350 15.95 -19.65 -8.05
C GLU A 350 15.30 -18.66 -7.08
N PRO A 351 14.30 -19.08 -6.28
CA PRO A 351 13.65 -18.21 -5.32
C PRO A 351 14.64 -17.76 -4.24
N ASP A 352 14.49 -16.55 -3.77
CA ASP A 352 15.13 -16.05 -2.57
C ASP A 352 14.35 -16.51 -1.31
N GLY A 353 14.98 -16.41 -0.13
CA GLY A 353 14.36 -16.93 1.09
C GLY A 353 15.31 -17.15 2.24
N VAL A 354 14.83 -17.91 3.26
CA VAL A 354 15.62 -18.37 4.39
C VAL A 354 15.99 -19.83 4.17
N PHE A 355 17.29 -20.11 4.16
CA PHE A 355 17.86 -21.41 3.85
C PHE A 355 18.60 -21.96 5.05
N GLU A 356 18.27 -23.19 5.47
CA GLU A 356 18.93 -23.86 6.59
C GLU A 356 19.57 -25.18 6.16
N GLY A 357 20.74 -25.50 6.73
CA GLY A 357 21.47 -26.73 6.45
C GLY A 357 22.08 -26.80 5.05
N VAL A 358 22.25 -25.67 4.37
CA VAL A 358 22.83 -25.61 3.03
C VAL A 358 24.29 -25.13 3.07
N GLU A 359 25.14 -25.66 2.19
CA GLU A 359 26.51 -25.18 2.04
C GLU A 359 26.55 -23.86 1.24
N LYS A 360 25.71 -23.78 0.23
CA LYS A 360 25.60 -22.61 -0.66
C LYS A 360 24.26 -22.59 -1.39
N VAL A 361 23.86 -21.41 -1.85
CA VAL A 361 22.76 -21.19 -2.81
C VAL A 361 23.40 -20.71 -4.13
N THR A 362 22.94 -21.26 -5.26
CA THR A 362 23.39 -20.81 -6.59
C THR A 362 22.26 -20.04 -7.25
N VAL A 363 22.53 -18.82 -7.72
CA VAL A 363 21.53 -17.92 -8.27
C VAL A 363 21.86 -17.58 -9.72
N THR A 364 20.92 -17.80 -10.62
CA THR A 364 21.01 -17.47 -12.04
C THR A 364 20.12 -16.28 -12.35
N LEU A 365 20.73 -15.15 -12.73
CA LEU A 365 20.00 -13.97 -13.17
C LEU A 365 19.68 -14.07 -14.65
N ARG A 366 18.50 -13.58 -15.04
CA ARG A 366 18.02 -13.53 -16.43
C ARG A 366 17.35 -12.19 -16.69
N GLY A 367 17.41 -11.73 -17.93
CA GLY A 367 16.83 -10.48 -18.40
C GLY A 367 17.38 -10.10 -19.76
N GLU A 368 16.84 -9.04 -20.36
CA GLU A 368 17.34 -8.47 -21.62
C GLU A 368 18.38 -7.39 -21.36
N GLY A 369 19.41 -7.32 -22.21
CA GLY A 369 20.50 -6.36 -22.06
C GLY A 369 21.64 -6.85 -21.16
N GLU A 370 22.48 -5.92 -20.73
CA GLU A 370 23.60 -6.19 -19.83
C GLU A 370 23.11 -6.11 -18.37
N LEU A 371 23.26 -7.21 -17.62
CA LEU A 371 22.82 -7.28 -16.22
C LEU A 371 23.95 -6.83 -15.29
N HIS A 372 23.72 -5.77 -14.53
CA HIS A 372 24.63 -5.32 -13.47
C HIS A 372 24.09 -5.70 -12.10
N TYR A 373 24.95 -6.07 -11.16
CA TYR A 373 24.50 -6.53 -9.85
C TYR A 373 25.37 -6.03 -8.69
N THR A 374 24.80 -6.08 -7.47
CA THR A 374 25.50 -5.88 -6.19
C THR A 374 25.11 -6.98 -5.20
N LEU A 375 25.97 -7.23 -4.19
CA LEU A 375 25.74 -8.20 -3.11
C LEU A 375 25.70 -7.55 -1.71
N ASP A 376 25.78 -6.23 -1.64
CA ASP A 376 25.94 -5.47 -0.40
C ASP A 376 24.76 -4.55 -0.06
N GLY A 377 23.67 -4.64 -0.84
CA GLY A 377 22.45 -3.85 -0.66
C GLY A 377 22.44 -2.50 -1.38
N GLY A 378 23.57 -2.06 -1.98
CA GLY A 378 23.59 -0.88 -2.84
C GLY A 378 22.82 -1.08 -4.13
N LEU A 379 22.25 0.01 -4.68
CA LEU A 379 21.60 -0.04 -6.00
C LEU A 379 22.68 -0.23 -7.09
N PRO A 380 22.53 -1.23 -8.00
CA PRO A 380 23.46 -1.40 -9.11
C PRO A 380 23.42 -0.23 -10.09
N THR A 381 24.55 0.10 -10.67
CA THR A 381 24.74 1.12 -11.72
C THR A 381 25.53 0.53 -12.86
N ALA A 382 25.75 1.29 -13.93
CA ALA A 382 26.60 0.88 -15.05
C ALA A 382 28.07 0.59 -14.64
N ASP A 383 28.50 1.12 -13.48
CA ASP A 383 29.84 0.87 -12.94
C ASP A 383 29.89 -0.40 -12.04
N SER A 384 28.74 -1.00 -11.77
CA SER A 384 28.64 -2.22 -10.94
C SER A 384 29.11 -3.45 -11.74
N PRO A 385 29.50 -4.55 -11.07
CA PRO A 385 29.89 -5.79 -11.75
C PRO A 385 28.82 -6.29 -12.73
N VAL A 386 29.29 -6.71 -13.91
CA VAL A 386 28.44 -7.34 -14.93
C VAL A 386 28.22 -8.81 -14.59
N TYR A 387 26.98 -9.28 -14.67
CA TYR A 387 26.64 -10.67 -14.46
C TYR A 387 27.05 -11.53 -15.67
N THR A 388 27.95 -12.48 -15.47
CA THR A 388 28.49 -13.37 -16.53
C THR A 388 28.34 -14.85 -16.21
N GLU A 389 28.17 -15.22 -14.94
CA GLU A 389 28.03 -16.60 -14.49
C GLU A 389 27.18 -16.70 -13.22
N PRO A 390 26.56 -17.85 -12.89
CA PRO A 390 25.74 -18.02 -11.71
C PRO A 390 26.46 -17.65 -10.41
N LEU A 391 25.80 -16.82 -9.59
CA LEU A 391 26.30 -16.37 -8.29
C LEU A 391 26.27 -17.54 -7.31
N ARG A 392 27.34 -17.69 -6.53
CA ARG A 392 27.48 -18.70 -5.48
C ARG A 392 27.50 -18.01 -4.12
N LEU A 393 26.40 -18.16 -3.37
CA LEU A 393 26.19 -17.51 -2.10
C LEU A 393 26.40 -18.51 -0.96
N GLU A 394 27.43 -18.29 -0.14
CA GLU A 394 27.81 -19.17 0.98
C GLU A 394 27.41 -18.57 2.34
N LYS A 395 26.91 -17.33 2.37
CA LYS A 395 26.50 -16.61 3.58
C LYS A 395 25.37 -15.65 3.24
N THR A 396 24.64 -15.23 4.27
CA THR A 396 23.59 -14.22 4.18
C THR A 396 24.04 -12.98 3.42
N CYS A 397 23.29 -12.62 2.39
CA CYS A 397 23.50 -11.41 1.59
C CYS A 397 22.21 -11.01 0.86
N VAL A 398 22.22 -9.82 0.27
CA VAL A 398 21.20 -9.36 -0.65
C VAL A 398 21.78 -9.34 -2.06
N VAL A 399 20.99 -9.76 -3.04
CA VAL A 399 21.33 -9.65 -4.47
C VAL A 399 20.40 -8.60 -5.07
N ARG A 400 20.99 -7.54 -5.62
CA ARG A 400 20.25 -6.56 -6.40
C ARG A 400 20.78 -6.56 -7.83
N ALA A 401 19.89 -6.46 -8.81
CA ALA A 401 20.28 -6.44 -10.20
C ALA A 401 19.43 -5.46 -11.02
N VAL A 402 20.04 -4.83 -12.01
CA VAL A 402 19.39 -3.99 -13.01
C VAL A 402 19.78 -4.45 -14.40
N ALA A 403 18.88 -4.28 -15.36
CA ALA A 403 19.17 -4.45 -16.78
C ALA A 403 19.48 -3.10 -17.43
N ILE A 404 20.52 -3.03 -18.21
CA ILE A 404 20.91 -1.86 -19.00
C ILE A 404 20.87 -2.26 -20.47
N ARG A 405 20.06 -1.56 -21.25
CA ARG A 405 19.84 -1.81 -22.67
C ARG A 405 19.96 -0.51 -23.47
N GLU A 406 20.54 -0.60 -24.65
CA GLU A 406 20.60 0.55 -25.57
C GLU A 406 19.17 1.02 -25.93
N GLY A 407 18.92 2.32 -25.92
CA GLY A 407 17.63 2.93 -26.24
C GLY A 407 16.59 2.90 -25.10
N ALA A 408 16.97 2.41 -23.90
CA ALA A 408 16.11 2.42 -22.72
C ALA A 408 16.82 3.03 -21.50
N LEU A 409 16.07 3.59 -20.56
CA LEU A 409 16.61 3.85 -19.22
C LEU A 409 16.87 2.51 -18.50
N PRO A 410 17.78 2.47 -17.51
CA PRO A 410 17.97 1.29 -16.69
C PRO A 410 16.66 0.79 -16.06
N SER A 411 16.52 -0.52 -15.93
CA SER A 411 15.37 -1.14 -15.29
C SER A 411 15.22 -0.73 -13.81
N ARG A 412 14.04 -0.96 -13.24
CA ARG A 412 13.90 -1.08 -11.79
C ARG A 412 14.81 -2.20 -11.29
N ALA A 413 15.23 -2.10 -10.02
CA ALA A 413 16.10 -3.11 -9.44
C ALA A 413 15.31 -4.35 -9.01
N LEU A 414 15.77 -5.53 -9.46
CA LEU A 414 15.44 -6.79 -8.80
C LEU A 414 16.04 -6.77 -7.39
N ASN A 415 15.25 -7.14 -6.38
CA ASN A 415 15.66 -7.15 -4.98
C ASN A 415 15.41 -8.53 -4.37
N LEU A 416 16.48 -9.24 -4.00
CA LEU A 416 16.43 -10.59 -3.46
C LEU A 416 17.25 -10.67 -2.18
N SER A 417 16.80 -11.43 -1.19
CA SER A 417 17.56 -11.67 0.03
C SER A 417 17.73 -13.17 0.28
N TYR A 418 18.95 -13.57 0.47
CA TYR A 418 19.34 -14.95 0.78
C TYR A 418 19.84 -15.00 2.21
N ILE A 419 19.01 -15.48 3.14
CA ILE A 419 19.32 -15.63 4.56
C ILE A 419 19.77 -17.08 4.77
N ILE A 420 21.06 -17.29 5.02
CA ILE A 420 21.67 -18.60 4.93
C ILE A 420 22.19 -19.06 6.29
N ASN A 421 21.66 -20.18 6.82
CA ASN A 421 22.07 -20.84 8.06
C ASN A 421 22.04 -19.92 9.29
N GLU A 422 21.04 -19.08 9.40
CA GLU A 422 20.91 -18.11 10.50
C GLU A 422 20.02 -18.61 11.65
N GLY A 423 19.20 -19.64 11.43
CA GLY A 423 18.40 -20.32 12.47
C GLY A 423 17.23 -19.52 13.02
N HIS A 424 16.61 -18.65 12.23
CA HIS A 424 15.51 -17.81 12.69
C HIS A 424 14.22 -18.60 12.89
N THR A 425 13.51 -18.26 13.96
CA THR A 425 12.18 -18.81 14.31
C THR A 425 11.04 -17.84 14.02
N MET A 426 11.36 -16.57 13.74
CA MET A 426 10.42 -15.50 13.42
C MET A 426 10.41 -15.23 11.90
N PRO A 427 9.34 -14.58 11.36
CA PRO A 427 9.40 -13.97 10.04
C PRO A 427 10.62 -13.06 9.89
N VAL A 428 11.16 -12.98 8.67
CA VAL A 428 12.33 -12.15 8.37
C VAL A 428 11.91 -11.01 7.44
N VAL A 429 12.18 -9.77 7.84
CA VAL A 429 12.03 -8.57 7.01
C VAL A 429 13.41 -8.12 6.56
N SER A 430 13.60 -7.97 5.26
CA SER A 430 14.84 -7.43 4.69
C SER A 430 14.59 -6.06 4.06
N LEU A 431 15.34 -5.05 4.51
CA LEU A 431 15.31 -3.69 4.02
C LEU A 431 16.56 -3.39 3.21
N MET A 432 16.38 -2.74 2.06
CA MET A 432 17.46 -2.31 1.18
C MET A 432 17.22 -0.84 0.79
N GLY A 433 18.25 0.02 0.89
CA GLY A 433 18.17 1.42 0.47
C GLY A 433 18.53 1.63 -1.01
N ASP A 434 18.20 2.76 -1.59
CA ASP A 434 18.72 3.23 -2.88
C ASP A 434 20.24 3.41 -2.85
N SER A 435 20.75 3.79 -1.68
CA SER A 435 22.16 3.86 -1.36
C SER A 435 22.40 3.22 0.00
N ARG A 436 23.29 2.25 0.04
CA ARG A 436 23.68 1.60 1.29
C ARG A 436 24.08 2.61 2.35
N SER A 437 24.96 3.54 2.01
CA SER A 437 25.47 4.53 2.96
C SER A 437 24.40 5.51 3.43
N ARG A 438 23.45 5.91 2.57
CA ARG A 438 22.36 6.82 2.96
C ARG A 438 21.40 6.17 3.95
N LEU A 439 21.00 4.92 3.72
CA LEU A 439 20.12 4.19 4.64
C LEU A 439 20.82 3.96 5.99
N GLU A 440 22.07 3.50 5.98
CA GLU A 440 22.86 3.30 7.20
C GLU A 440 23.05 4.62 7.97
N ASP A 441 23.38 5.73 7.29
CA ASP A 441 23.54 7.04 7.89
C ASP A 441 22.22 7.59 8.47
N MET A 442 21.10 7.41 7.78
CA MET A 442 19.78 7.79 8.28
C MET A 442 19.45 7.03 9.59
N LEU A 443 19.70 5.72 9.62
CA LEU A 443 19.47 4.89 10.80
C LEU A 443 20.41 5.23 11.96
N ASP A 444 21.70 5.38 11.68
CA ASP A 444 22.72 5.64 12.71
C ASP A 444 22.53 7.03 13.36
N ARG A 445 22.29 8.05 12.54
CA ARG A 445 22.12 9.44 13.04
C ARG A 445 20.70 9.74 13.52
N GLY A 446 19.73 8.92 13.17
CA GLY A 446 18.33 9.21 13.47
C GLY A 446 17.78 10.40 12.69
N VAL A 447 18.12 10.51 11.40
CA VAL A 447 17.68 11.63 10.56
C VAL A 447 16.20 11.51 10.30
N LYS A 448 15.41 12.43 10.85
CA LYS A 448 13.96 12.52 10.67
C LYS A 448 13.61 13.36 9.45
N HIS A 449 12.34 13.32 9.07
CA HIS A 449 11.73 14.14 8.00
C HIS A 449 12.35 13.91 6.60
N ILE A 450 12.97 12.74 6.42
CA ILE A 450 13.37 12.25 5.10
C ILE A 450 12.74 10.88 4.85
N GLU A 451 12.41 10.62 3.61
CA GLU A 451 12.02 9.30 3.12
C GLU A 451 13.04 8.91 2.05
N LEU A 452 13.67 7.77 2.21
CA LEU A 452 14.62 7.24 1.25
C LEU A 452 13.97 6.15 0.41
N PRO A 453 14.14 6.18 -0.91
CA PRO A 453 13.77 5.06 -1.77
C PRO A 453 14.49 3.79 -1.33
N GLY A 454 13.80 2.68 -1.40
CA GLY A 454 14.35 1.40 -1.02
C GLY A 454 13.48 0.24 -1.47
N ALA A 455 13.73 -0.91 -0.89
CA ALA A 455 12.91 -2.10 -1.09
C ALA A 455 12.73 -2.84 0.23
N VAL A 456 11.60 -3.53 0.34
CA VAL A 456 11.28 -4.41 1.47
C VAL A 456 10.90 -5.78 0.96
N CYS A 457 11.46 -6.83 1.59
CA CYS A 457 11.06 -8.22 1.39
C CYS A 457 10.62 -8.80 2.74
N LEU A 458 9.52 -9.56 2.73
CA LEU A 458 9.08 -10.35 3.88
C LEU A 458 9.20 -11.84 3.55
N TYR A 459 9.77 -12.60 4.48
CA TYR A 459 9.88 -14.06 4.41
C TYR A 459 9.15 -14.69 5.59
N GLU A 460 8.22 -15.58 5.30
CA GLU A 460 7.49 -16.37 6.29
C GLU A 460 7.67 -17.86 5.99
N ASN A 461 7.90 -18.66 7.03
CA ASN A 461 8.17 -20.07 6.89
C ASN A 461 9.30 -20.40 5.88
N GLY A 462 10.30 -19.52 5.81
CA GLY A 462 11.44 -19.64 4.91
C GLY A 462 11.20 -19.19 3.47
N GLN A 463 9.98 -18.86 3.09
CA GLN A 463 9.62 -18.46 1.73
C GLN A 463 9.28 -16.97 1.65
N ARG A 464 9.48 -16.37 0.48
CA ARG A 464 9.09 -14.97 0.23
C ARG A 464 7.57 -14.84 0.23
N ALA A 465 7.05 -14.02 1.14
CA ALA A 465 5.66 -13.63 1.19
C ALA A 465 5.36 -12.49 0.20
N PHE A 466 6.20 -11.45 0.21
CA PHE A 466 6.18 -10.37 -0.79
C PHE A 466 7.55 -9.70 -0.92
N SER A 467 7.73 -8.95 -2.02
CA SER A 467 8.88 -8.05 -2.26
C SER A 467 8.40 -6.87 -3.09
N THR A 468 8.64 -5.66 -2.63
CA THR A 468 8.26 -4.45 -3.37
C THR A 468 9.21 -3.28 -3.08
N GLY A 469 9.22 -2.30 -3.97
CA GLY A 469 9.84 -1.00 -3.74
C GLY A 469 9.07 -0.22 -2.69
N CYS A 470 9.76 0.58 -1.87
CA CYS A 470 9.13 1.35 -0.79
C CYS A 470 9.92 2.60 -0.44
N GLY A 471 9.27 3.53 0.26
CA GLY A 471 9.92 4.60 0.96
C GLY A 471 10.25 4.20 2.41
N LEU A 472 11.47 4.43 2.83
CA LEU A 472 11.97 4.16 4.18
C LEU A 472 12.16 5.45 4.95
N SER A 473 11.55 5.59 6.10
CA SER A 473 11.68 6.77 6.97
C SER A 473 11.78 6.38 8.45
N ILE A 474 12.35 7.25 9.27
CA ILE A 474 12.40 7.04 10.71
C ILE A 474 11.09 7.52 11.35
N SER A 475 10.48 6.66 12.14
CA SER A 475 9.28 6.95 12.93
C SER A 475 9.61 7.19 14.40
N GLY A 476 8.78 8.00 15.07
CA GLY A 476 8.86 8.31 16.49
C GLY A 476 9.49 9.67 16.81
N LEU A 477 9.25 10.15 18.03
CA LEU A 477 9.77 11.41 18.54
C LEU A 477 10.89 11.15 19.55
N THR A 478 10.53 10.85 20.78
CA THR A 478 11.44 10.65 21.91
C THR A 478 12.31 9.40 21.75
N SER A 479 11.76 8.34 21.16
CA SER A 479 12.47 7.09 20.90
C SER A 479 13.70 7.27 19.99
N VAL A 480 13.66 8.23 19.08
CA VAL A 480 14.82 8.54 18.20
C VAL A 480 15.97 9.21 18.95
N GLU A 481 15.69 9.90 20.05
CA GLU A 481 16.72 10.56 20.86
C GLU A 481 17.35 9.60 21.87
N LEU A 482 16.57 8.62 22.35
CA LEU A 482 16.96 7.75 23.47
C LEU A 482 17.63 6.44 23.07
N SER A 483 17.50 6.00 21.84
CA SER A 483 18.02 4.68 21.41
C SER A 483 18.69 4.74 20.06
N SER A 484 19.72 3.92 19.86
CA SER A 484 20.38 3.71 18.56
C SER A 484 19.59 2.78 17.63
N LYS A 485 18.76 1.91 18.18
CA LYS A 485 17.85 1.03 17.43
C LYS A 485 16.62 1.84 17.03
N ARG A 486 16.40 2.10 15.75
CA ARG A 486 15.40 3.04 15.25
C ARG A 486 14.13 2.34 14.81
N ASN A 487 12.99 2.97 15.03
CA ASN A 487 11.74 2.56 14.37
C ASN A 487 11.79 2.97 12.89
N VAL A 488 11.42 2.06 12.01
CA VAL A 488 11.38 2.31 10.57
C VAL A 488 9.93 2.25 10.10
N LYS A 489 9.49 3.29 9.42
CA LYS A 489 8.22 3.30 8.69
C LYS A 489 8.51 2.92 7.25
N VAL A 490 7.75 1.95 6.76
CA VAL A 490 7.75 1.51 5.37
C VAL A 490 6.50 2.10 4.72
N ASN A 491 6.68 2.95 3.70
CA ASN A 491 5.60 3.56 2.93
C ASN A 491 5.58 2.94 1.54
N LEU A 492 4.43 2.45 1.12
CA LEU A 492 4.23 1.93 -0.23
C LEU A 492 3.68 3.06 -1.11
N ARG A 493 4.32 3.28 -2.21
CA ARG A 493 3.95 4.33 -3.15
C ARG A 493 4.25 3.87 -4.56
N GLY A 494 3.39 4.21 -5.51
CA GLY A 494 3.55 3.87 -6.91
C GLY A 494 4.91 4.28 -7.50
N ALA A 495 5.50 5.38 -7.02
CA ALA A 495 6.84 5.82 -7.43
C ALA A 495 7.96 4.81 -7.12
N TYR A 496 7.79 3.99 -6.10
CA TYR A 496 8.79 3.01 -5.69
C TYR A 496 8.48 1.60 -6.19
N GLY A 497 7.21 1.25 -6.29
CA GLY A 497 6.71 -0.08 -6.61
C GLY A 497 5.19 -0.12 -6.45
N ASP A 498 4.69 -1.11 -5.72
CA ASP A 498 3.26 -1.19 -5.41
C ASP A 498 2.84 -0.06 -4.47
N SER A 499 1.64 0.51 -4.69
CA SER A 499 1.07 1.55 -3.82
C SER A 499 0.42 0.98 -2.56
N ALA A 500 0.12 -0.32 -2.56
CA ALA A 500 -0.41 -1.08 -1.42
C ALA A 500 -0.01 -2.55 -1.53
N LEU A 501 -0.02 -3.29 -0.43
CA LEU A 501 0.26 -4.73 -0.42
C LEU A 501 -0.96 -5.51 -0.89
N ASN A 502 -0.77 -6.39 -1.86
CA ASN A 502 -1.72 -7.47 -2.12
C ASN A 502 -1.33 -8.71 -1.29
N TYR A 503 -1.25 -8.54 0.04
CA TYR A 503 -0.86 -9.58 0.98
C TYR A 503 -1.48 -9.33 2.35
N ASP A 504 -2.11 -10.36 2.91
CA ASP A 504 -2.66 -10.32 4.28
C ASP A 504 -1.54 -10.34 5.32
N LEU A 505 -1.08 -9.14 5.68
CA LEU A 505 0.12 -8.95 6.49
C LEU A 505 -0.05 -9.48 7.92
N PHE A 506 -1.26 -9.46 8.47
CA PHE A 506 -1.53 -9.80 9.87
C PHE A 506 -2.46 -11.00 10.05
N GLY A 507 -3.01 -11.57 8.98
CA GLY A 507 -3.97 -12.67 9.04
C GLY A 507 -5.39 -12.21 9.41
N ASP A 508 -5.68 -10.94 9.19
CA ASP A 508 -6.98 -10.31 9.47
C ASP A 508 -7.88 -10.15 8.22
N GLY A 509 -7.39 -10.60 7.07
CA GLY A 509 -8.07 -10.53 5.77
C GLY A 509 -7.88 -9.20 5.04
N VAL A 510 -7.02 -8.30 5.53
CA VAL A 510 -6.73 -6.99 4.91
C VAL A 510 -5.61 -7.12 3.90
N LEU A 511 -5.88 -6.75 2.63
CA LEU A 511 -4.95 -6.91 1.50
C LEU A 511 -4.41 -5.58 0.95
N ASP A 512 -4.78 -4.43 1.51
CA ASP A 512 -4.50 -3.12 0.90
C ASP A 512 -3.72 -2.16 1.81
N ALA A 513 -2.84 -2.70 2.66
CA ALA A 513 -2.00 -1.88 3.52
C ALA A 513 -1.04 -1.01 2.68
N ASP A 514 -1.15 0.32 2.81
CA ASP A 514 -0.30 1.32 2.14
C ASP A 514 0.98 1.65 2.91
N SER A 515 1.05 1.25 4.16
CA SER A 515 2.20 1.47 5.03
C SER A 515 2.15 0.59 6.27
N PHE A 516 3.32 0.31 6.84
CA PHE A 516 3.46 -0.35 8.13
C PHE A 516 4.70 0.15 8.88
N ILE A 517 4.80 -0.18 10.16
CA ILE A 517 5.90 0.27 11.01
C ILE A 517 6.64 -0.95 11.56
N LEU A 518 7.96 -0.90 11.49
CA LEU A 518 8.86 -1.79 12.20
C LEU A 518 9.27 -1.09 13.50
N ARG A 519 8.66 -1.47 14.63
CA ARG A 519 9.00 -0.90 15.94
C ARG A 519 10.17 -1.65 16.56
N ALA A 520 11.13 -0.89 17.04
CA ALA A 520 12.37 -1.39 17.63
C ALA A 520 12.19 -1.98 19.04
N GLY A 521 10.98 -1.92 19.61
CA GLY A 521 10.71 -2.39 20.97
C GLY A 521 11.39 -1.56 22.06
N GLN A 522 11.44 -0.25 21.84
CA GLN A 522 12.05 0.71 22.78
C GLN A 522 11.07 1.11 23.86
N ASP A 523 10.61 0.16 24.63
CA ASP A 523 9.91 0.48 25.86
C ASP A 523 10.90 0.92 26.97
N ALA A 524 10.40 1.67 27.95
CA ALA A 524 11.21 2.22 29.04
C ALA A 524 12.00 1.15 29.83
N SER A 525 11.64 -0.10 29.66
CA SER A 525 12.20 -1.24 30.40
C SER A 525 12.88 -2.25 29.48
N PHE A 526 12.98 -1.99 28.18
CA PHE A 526 13.57 -2.89 27.17
C PHE A 526 12.95 -4.31 27.15
N ARG A 527 11.65 -4.42 27.46
CA ARG A 527 10.93 -5.71 27.52
C ARG A 527 10.60 -6.26 26.16
N LEU A 528 10.46 -5.40 25.16
CA LEU A 528 10.03 -5.71 23.79
C LEU A 528 8.56 -6.18 23.69
N MET A 529 7.72 -6.00 24.69
CA MET A 529 6.35 -6.49 24.69
C MET A 529 5.35 -5.61 25.45
N SER A 530 5.76 -4.44 25.95
CA SER A 530 4.89 -3.63 26.81
C SER A 530 3.62 -3.20 26.11
N THR A 531 3.71 -2.74 24.87
CA THR A 531 2.56 -2.36 24.04
C THR A 531 1.77 -3.59 23.58
N GLU A 532 2.46 -4.65 23.18
CA GLU A 532 1.86 -5.85 22.59
C GLU A 532 0.95 -6.60 23.57
N ILE A 533 1.33 -6.67 24.86
CA ILE A 533 0.48 -7.27 25.90
C ILE A 533 -0.93 -6.63 25.87
N TRP A 534 -0.99 -5.32 25.92
CA TRP A 534 -2.26 -4.61 26.02
C TRP A 534 -3.04 -4.55 24.72
N GLN A 535 -2.35 -4.51 23.59
CA GLN A 535 -2.98 -4.56 22.27
C GLN A 535 -3.63 -5.93 22.02
N GLU A 536 -2.96 -7.04 22.34
CA GLU A 536 -3.55 -8.36 22.21
C GLU A 536 -4.75 -8.54 23.15
N LEU A 537 -4.64 -8.10 24.42
CA LEU A 537 -5.77 -8.10 25.33
C LEU A 537 -6.93 -7.20 24.83
N CYS A 538 -6.64 -6.07 24.19
CA CYS A 538 -7.64 -5.20 23.59
C CYS A 538 -8.39 -5.90 22.44
N LEU A 539 -7.68 -6.57 21.54
CA LEU A 539 -8.29 -7.30 20.42
C LEU A 539 -9.25 -8.40 20.89
N GLU A 540 -8.96 -9.03 22.03
CA GLU A 540 -9.83 -10.04 22.63
C GLU A 540 -11.02 -9.42 23.40
N MET A 541 -10.77 -8.32 24.13
CA MET A 541 -11.72 -7.68 25.04
C MET A 541 -12.76 -6.83 24.33
N SER A 542 -12.35 -6.06 23.34
CA SER A 542 -13.19 -5.00 22.76
C SER A 542 -13.22 -5.04 21.23
N ARG A 543 -14.42 -4.83 20.68
CA ARG A 543 -14.64 -4.61 19.25
C ARG A 543 -14.93 -3.15 18.91
N SER A 544 -14.99 -2.31 19.93
CA SER A 544 -15.29 -0.88 19.80
C SER A 544 -14.05 0.01 19.92
N VAL A 545 -12.94 -0.53 20.46
CA VAL A 545 -11.64 0.14 20.51
C VAL A 545 -10.78 -0.38 19.37
N MET A 546 -10.36 0.52 18.49
CA MET A 546 -9.40 0.20 17.46
C MET A 546 -8.01 0.01 18.08
N THR A 547 -7.28 -0.98 17.67
CA THR A 547 -5.87 -1.14 18.03
C THR A 547 -5.09 -1.77 16.87
N GLN A 548 -3.77 -1.65 16.90
CA GLN A 548 -2.90 -2.15 15.86
C GLN A 548 -2.74 -3.68 15.96
N HIS A 549 -2.89 -4.36 14.83
CA HIS A 549 -2.35 -5.70 14.70
C HIS A 549 -0.83 -5.65 14.64
N SER A 550 -0.19 -6.69 15.15
CA SER A 550 1.27 -6.76 15.20
C SER A 550 1.78 -8.19 15.17
N LYS A 551 3.02 -8.37 14.71
CA LYS A 551 3.78 -9.62 14.82
C LYS A 551 5.26 -9.35 14.98
N TYR A 552 5.95 -10.21 15.72
CA TYR A 552 7.40 -10.14 15.83
C TYR A 552 8.08 -10.60 14.55
N CYS A 553 9.18 -9.94 14.23
CA CYS A 553 10.02 -10.31 13.10
C CYS A 553 11.49 -10.00 13.40
N VAL A 554 12.37 -10.64 12.64
CA VAL A 554 13.78 -10.29 12.57
C VAL A 554 13.99 -9.34 11.40
N VAL A 555 14.71 -8.25 11.60
CA VAL A 555 15.03 -7.29 10.54
C VAL A 555 16.47 -7.41 10.10
N TYR A 556 16.67 -7.40 8.79
CA TYR A 556 17.96 -7.21 8.13
C TYR A 556 17.97 -5.86 7.41
N VAL A 557 19.10 -5.20 7.44
CA VAL A 557 19.34 -3.95 6.68
C VAL A 557 20.54 -4.20 5.78
N ASN A 558 20.35 -4.07 4.46
CA ASN A 558 21.38 -4.36 3.47
C ASN A 558 22.09 -5.72 3.67
N GLY A 559 21.32 -6.76 4.03
CA GLY A 559 21.83 -8.10 4.30
C GLY A 559 22.55 -8.28 5.65
N GLN A 560 22.55 -7.27 6.52
CA GLN A 560 23.12 -7.33 7.86
C GLN A 560 22.02 -7.50 8.91
N TYR A 561 22.17 -8.43 9.84
CA TYR A 561 21.26 -8.61 10.96
C TYR A 561 21.11 -7.31 11.75
N TYR A 562 19.88 -6.85 11.93
CA TYR A 562 19.59 -5.58 12.59
C TYR A 562 18.83 -5.75 13.92
N GLY A 563 18.20 -6.89 14.17
CA GLY A 563 17.59 -7.26 15.46
C GLY A 563 16.13 -7.65 15.36
N ILE A 564 15.51 -7.89 16.55
CA ILE A 564 14.09 -8.19 16.69
C ILE A 564 13.29 -6.89 16.58
N TYR A 565 12.25 -6.91 15.78
CA TYR A 565 11.31 -5.81 15.62
C TYR A 565 9.87 -6.30 15.79
N VAL A 566 8.97 -5.37 16.07
CA VAL A 566 7.54 -5.61 15.98
C VAL A 566 7.03 -4.92 14.72
N LEU A 567 6.59 -5.72 13.76
CA LEU A 567 5.91 -5.26 12.56
C LEU A 567 4.47 -4.93 12.94
N LYS A 568 4.04 -3.69 12.70
CA LYS A 568 2.75 -3.14 13.13
C LYS A 568 2.05 -2.37 12.03
N GLU A 569 0.73 -2.32 12.11
CA GLU A 569 -0.05 -1.35 11.35
C GLU A 569 0.36 0.10 11.68
N ASN A 570 0.24 0.96 10.68
CA ASN A 570 0.41 2.40 10.88
C ASN A 570 -0.94 3.02 11.28
N VAL A 571 -1.03 3.60 12.49
CA VAL A 571 -2.24 4.30 12.95
C VAL A 571 -2.52 5.49 12.05
N SER A 572 -3.55 5.39 11.23
CA SER A 572 -3.88 6.33 10.17
C SER A 572 -5.38 6.32 9.85
N PRO A 573 -5.90 7.32 9.12
CA PRO A 573 -7.25 7.26 8.56
C PRO A 573 -7.52 6.00 7.73
N GLY A 574 -6.52 5.54 6.96
CA GLY A 574 -6.62 4.29 6.19
C GLY A 574 -6.81 3.05 7.07
N MET A 575 -6.09 2.94 8.19
CA MET A 575 -6.29 1.86 9.16
C MET A 575 -7.72 1.89 9.74
N TYR A 576 -8.23 3.05 10.14
CA TYR A 576 -9.61 3.16 10.63
C TYR A 576 -10.63 2.83 9.54
N ALA A 577 -10.42 3.31 8.31
CA ALA A 577 -11.31 3.03 7.19
C ALA A 577 -11.47 1.51 6.96
N ARG A 578 -10.38 0.77 6.96
CA ARG A 578 -10.39 -0.71 6.85
C ARG A 578 -11.09 -1.36 8.05
N TRP A 579 -10.73 -0.96 9.27
CA TRP A 579 -11.34 -1.49 10.49
C TRP A 579 -12.84 -1.22 10.58
N ALA A 580 -13.29 -0.04 10.15
CA ALA A 580 -14.70 0.36 10.17
C ALA A 580 -15.49 -0.07 8.93
N GLY A 581 -14.83 -0.48 7.83
CA GLY A 581 -15.45 -0.82 6.55
C GLY A 581 -16.05 0.38 5.82
N VAL A 582 -15.35 1.54 5.82
CA VAL A 582 -15.77 2.81 5.22
C VAL A 582 -14.72 3.35 4.27
N SER A 583 -15.05 4.38 3.45
CA SER A 583 -14.05 5.04 2.62
C SER A 583 -13.06 5.86 3.46
N ARG A 584 -11.82 5.99 2.98
CA ARG A 584 -10.76 6.76 3.66
C ARG A 584 -11.11 8.26 3.74
N GLU A 585 -11.72 8.78 2.71
CA GLU A 585 -12.14 10.19 2.58
C GLU A 585 -13.23 10.56 3.58
N SER A 586 -14.02 9.59 4.04
CA SER A 586 -15.05 9.79 5.06
C SER A 586 -14.51 9.89 6.48
N VAL A 587 -13.21 9.57 6.70
CA VAL A 587 -12.64 9.44 8.04
C VAL A 587 -12.20 10.79 8.60
N LEU A 588 -12.79 11.16 9.72
CA LEU A 588 -12.35 12.26 10.57
C LEU A 588 -11.38 11.72 11.64
N ASN A 589 -10.16 12.20 11.63
CA ASN A 589 -9.11 11.83 12.58
C ASN A 589 -8.66 13.05 13.38
N THR A 590 -8.76 12.96 14.69
CA THR A 590 -8.36 14.04 15.59
C THR A 590 -7.27 13.60 16.55
N ILE A 591 -6.21 14.36 16.59
CA ILE A 591 -5.17 14.35 17.63
C ILE A 591 -5.42 15.62 18.44
N PRO A 592 -5.93 15.52 19.68
CA PRO A 592 -6.28 16.69 20.46
C PRO A 592 -5.13 17.71 20.57
N HIS A 593 -5.44 18.98 20.36
CA HIS A 593 -4.50 20.11 20.32
C HIS A 593 -3.47 20.10 19.16
N VAL A 594 -3.57 19.18 18.24
CA VAL A 594 -2.69 19.08 17.06
C VAL A 594 -3.50 19.21 15.77
N THR A 595 -4.58 18.41 15.66
CA THR A 595 -5.47 18.39 14.49
C THR A 595 -6.93 18.44 14.93
N ASP A 596 -7.28 19.43 15.76
CA ASP A 596 -8.67 19.61 16.19
C ASP A 596 -9.56 19.96 15.00
N THR A 597 -10.65 19.20 14.83
CA THR A 597 -11.68 19.47 13.83
C THR A 597 -12.89 20.13 14.50
N ASP A 598 -13.68 20.91 13.75
CA ASP A 598 -14.89 21.55 14.29
C ASP A 598 -15.87 20.53 14.87
N ASP A 599 -16.02 19.37 14.22
CA ASP A 599 -16.87 18.26 14.66
C ASP A 599 -16.39 17.64 15.99
N TYR A 600 -15.06 17.50 16.16
CA TYR A 600 -14.47 17.05 17.43
C TYR A 600 -14.67 18.09 18.54
N LEU A 601 -14.47 19.36 18.25
CA LEU A 601 -14.66 20.45 19.21
C LEU A 601 -16.12 20.55 19.65
N GLU A 602 -17.09 20.36 18.73
CA GLU A 602 -18.53 20.30 19.09
C GLU A 602 -18.78 19.18 20.12
N MET A 603 -18.27 17.98 19.88
CA MET A 603 -18.39 16.85 20.82
C MET A 603 -17.74 17.16 22.17
N TYR A 604 -16.50 17.65 22.15
CA TYR A 604 -15.73 17.94 23.34
C TYR A 604 -16.39 19.02 24.20
N ASP A 605 -16.75 20.17 23.60
CA ASP A 605 -17.36 21.29 24.28
C ASP A 605 -18.76 20.93 24.84
N PHE A 606 -19.56 20.16 24.08
CA PHE A 606 -20.85 19.69 24.54
C PHE A 606 -20.72 18.83 25.82
N ILE A 607 -19.82 17.83 25.81
CA ILE A 607 -19.64 16.95 26.96
C ILE A 607 -19.07 17.72 28.16
N ARG A 608 -18.19 18.69 27.96
CA ARG A 608 -17.55 19.48 29.02
C ARG A 608 -18.46 20.55 29.64
N SER A 609 -19.41 21.08 28.87
CA SER A 609 -20.27 22.20 29.33
C SER A 609 -21.68 21.80 29.75
N SER A 610 -22.11 20.57 29.43
CA SER A 610 -23.46 20.10 29.69
C SER A 610 -23.57 19.41 31.07
N ASP A 611 -24.70 19.60 31.75
CA ASP A 611 -25.05 18.83 32.94
C ASP A 611 -25.43 17.39 32.55
N LEU A 612 -24.45 16.49 32.60
CA LEU A 612 -24.62 15.09 32.21
C LEU A 612 -25.38 14.23 33.24
N SER A 613 -25.75 14.79 34.39
CA SER A 613 -26.70 14.13 35.32
C SER A 613 -28.10 14.03 34.71
N ARG A 614 -28.41 14.86 33.71
CA ARG A 614 -29.67 14.84 32.97
C ARG A 614 -29.61 13.82 31.85
N GLU A 615 -30.59 12.92 31.82
CA GLU A 615 -30.67 11.81 30.87
C GLU A 615 -30.62 12.28 29.39
N GLU A 616 -31.25 13.40 29.07
CA GLU A 616 -31.25 13.96 27.70
C GLU A 616 -29.84 14.36 27.23
N ASN A 617 -29.04 14.99 28.12
CA ASN A 617 -27.67 15.39 27.82
C ASN A 617 -26.73 14.19 27.71
N TYR A 618 -26.88 13.21 28.63
CA TYR A 618 -26.12 11.98 28.55
C TYR A 618 -26.40 11.19 27.24
N ARG A 619 -27.69 11.11 26.85
CA ARG A 619 -28.04 10.48 25.57
C ARG A 619 -27.41 11.20 24.37
N ARG A 620 -27.43 12.56 24.37
CA ARG A 620 -26.74 13.31 23.30
C ARG A 620 -25.24 13.08 23.33
N ALA A 621 -24.61 12.99 24.49
CA ALA A 621 -23.20 12.62 24.61
C ALA A 621 -22.89 11.25 23.96
N CYS A 622 -23.80 10.26 24.15
CA CYS A 622 -23.66 8.93 23.52
C CYS A 622 -23.85 8.93 21.99
N GLU A 623 -24.50 9.96 21.43
CA GLU A 623 -24.57 10.13 19.96
C GLU A 623 -23.29 10.72 19.39
N LEU A 624 -22.58 11.55 20.17
CA LEU A 624 -21.34 12.23 19.74
C LEU A 624 -20.06 11.43 20.03
N LEU A 625 -20.09 10.62 21.08
CA LEU A 625 -18.99 9.77 21.53
C LEU A 625 -19.49 8.32 21.64
N ASP A 626 -18.79 7.37 21.06
CA ASP A 626 -19.00 5.95 21.32
C ASP A 626 -18.56 5.64 22.76
N VAL A 627 -19.54 5.63 23.64
CA VAL A 627 -19.29 5.47 25.08
C VAL A 627 -18.76 4.09 25.43
N ASP A 628 -19.06 3.03 24.68
CA ASP A 628 -18.47 1.71 24.89
C ASP A 628 -16.99 1.69 24.51
N SER A 629 -16.67 2.30 23.36
CA SER A 629 -15.27 2.51 22.96
C SER A 629 -14.50 3.30 24.02
N PHE A 630 -15.09 4.38 24.51
CA PHE A 630 -14.47 5.22 25.53
C PHE A 630 -14.25 4.47 26.85
N ILE A 631 -15.26 3.72 27.34
CA ILE A 631 -15.15 2.92 28.59
C ILE A 631 -14.05 1.87 28.46
N ASP A 632 -14.05 1.08 27.41
CA ASP A 632 -13.06 0.01 27.21
C ASP A 632 -11.64 0.57 27.08
N TRP A 633 -11.49 1.68 26.36
CA TRP A 633 -10.21 2.37 26.24
C TRP A 633 -9.71 2.91 27.58
N VAL A 634 -10.57 3.57 28.36
CA VAL A 634 -10.27 4.08 29.71
C VAL A 634 -9.85 2.95 30.67
N ILE A 635 -10.52 1.80 30.60
CA ILE A 635 -10.18 0.63 31.42
C ILE A 635 -8.78 0.13 31.04
N LEU A 636 -8.49 -0.04 29.76
CA LEU A 636 -7.19 -0.54 29.28
C LEU A 636 -6.04 0.41 29.65
N GLU A 637 -6.20 1.71 29.44
CA GLU A 637 -5.20 2.72 29.82
C GLU A 637 -5.00 2.79 31.36
N GLY A 638 -6.10 2.71 32.10
CA GLY A 638 -6.06 2.75 33.56
C GLY A 638 -5.41 1.51 34.17
N VAL A 639 -5.76 0.32 33.70
CA VAL A 639 -5.22 -0.96 34.20
C VAL A 639 -3.79 -1.18 33.77
N SER A 640 -3.43 -0.81 32.53
CA SER A 640 -2.04 -0.88 32.05
C SER A 640 -1.10 0.06 32.80
N GLY A 641 -1.64 1.13 33.40
CA GLY A 641 -0.85 2.15 34.07
C GLY A 641 0.03 2.94 33.11
N ASN A 642 -0.48 3.23 31.92
CA ASN A 642 0.20 4.05 30.93
C ASN A 642 0.35 5.48 31.43
N PHE A 643 1.58 5.96 31.64
CA PHE A 643 1.81 7.31 32.15
C PHE A 643 2.13 8.33 31.05
N ASP A 644 2.24 7.92 29.77
CA ASP A 644 2.53 8.77 28.62
C ASP A 644 1.29 9.01 27.74
N LEU A 645 0.17 9.29 28.37
CA LEU A 645 -1.11 9.45 27.68
C LEU A 645 -1.28 10.80 27.00
N PHE A 646 -0.52 11.82 27.40
CA PHE A 646 -0.73 13.22 27.05
C PHE A 646 -0.84 13.51 25.54
N ARG A 647 -0.05 12.81 24.69
CA ARG A 647 -0.05 12.97 23.24
C ARG A 647 -0.50 11.70 22.48
N ASN A 648 -0.79 10.65 23.20
CA ASN A 648 -1.07 9.32 22.64
C ASN A 648 -2.59 9.02 22.68
N VAL A 649 -3.41 10.04 22.41
CA VAL A 649 -4.85 9.91 22.25
C VAL A 649 -5.24 10.18 20.81
N ARG A 650 -6.03 9.30 20.22
CA ARG A 650 -6.55 9.43 18.86
C ARG A 650 -8.04 9.16 18.86
N PHE A 651 -8.77 10.09 18.27
CA PHE A 651 -10.20 9.97 18.05
C PHE A 651 -10.46 9.80 16.55
N PHE A 652 -11.31 8.85 16.22
CA PHE A 652 -11.71 8.57 14.84
C PHE A 652 -13.24 8.51 14.73
N ARG A 653 -13.76 9.02 13.62
CA ARG A 653 -15.17 8.93 13.24
C ARG A 653 -15.25 8.86 11.71
N SER A 654 -16.32 8.26 11.17
CA SER A 654 -16.63 8.34 9.73
C SER A 654 -17.92 9.13 9.52
N THR A 655 -17.97 9.90 8.45
CA THR A 655 -19.19 10.58 7.97
C THR A 655 -20.16 9.65 7.26
N GLU A 656 -19.71 8.47 6.83
CA GLU A 656 -20.53 7.43 6.18
C GLU A 656 -21.24 6.51 7.20
N ARG A 657 -20.83 6.53 8.45
CA ARG A 657 -21.35 5.64 9.49
C ARG A 657 -22.06 6.44 10.59
N GLU A 658 -23.24 5.97 11.01
CA GLU A 658 -23.87 6.50 12.22
C GLU A 658 -23.06 6.11 13.47
N GLY A 659 -22.84 7.04 14.38
CA GLY A 659 -22.13 6.85 15.64
C GLY A 659 -21.23 8.01 15.99
N GLY A 660 -20.77 8.02 17.25
CA GLY A 660 -19.85 9.01 17.78
C GLY A 660 -18.38 8.66 17.53
N TYR A 661 -17.49 9.51 18.02
CA TYR A 661 -16.06 9.30 17.99
C TYR A 661 -15.65 8.02 18.75
N GLN A 662 -14.75 7.24 18.16
CA GLN A 662 -14.15 6.05 18.73
C GLN A 662 -12.67 6.30 19.01
N LEU A 663 -12.07 5.53 19.93
CA LEU A 663 -10.68 5.71 20.32
C LEU A 663 -9.80 4.59 19.77
N CYS A 664 -8.52 4.91 19.60
CA CYS A 664 -7.47 3.98 19.26
C CYS A 664 -6.56 3.74 20.45
N LEU A 665 -6.31 2.48 20.79
CA LEU A 665 -5.33 2.07 21.79
C LEU A 665 -3.98 1.84 21.12
N PHE A 666 -2.99 2.67 21.42
CA PHE A 666 -1.65 2.55 20.85
C PHE A 666 -0.61 3.23 21.75
N ASP A 667 0.66 2.96 21.52
CA ASP A 667 1.83 3.55 22.20
C ASP A 667 1.84 3.36 23.73
N LEU A 668 1.68 2.09 24.15
CA LEU A 668 1.70 1.69 25.55
C LEU A 668 3.12 1.28 26.03
N ASP A 669 4.16 1.94 25.50
CA ASP A 669 5.56 1.65 25.84
C ASP A 669 5.87 1.89 27.32
N ASN A 670 5.13 2.81 27.93
CA ASN A 670 5.35 3.29 29.26
C ASN A 670 4.30 2.71 30.26
N THR A 671 3.98 1.42 30.09
CA THR A 671 3.03 0.71 30.96
C THR A 671 3.72 -0.14 32.01
N MET A 672 3.04 -0.46 33.10
CA MET A 672 3.50 -1.33 34.19
C MET A 672 4.91 -0.98 34.68
N GLY A 673 5.21 0.32 34.76
CA GLY A 673 6.50 0.85 35.20
C GLY A 673 6.76 0.58 36.71
N ASN A 674 7.06 1.60 37.49
CA ASN A 674 7.35 1.45 38.92
C ASN A 674 6.09 1.33 39.80
N GLY A 675 4.96 0.87 39.27
CA GLY A 675 3.78 0.42 40.01
C GLY A 675 2.83 1.52 40.54
N ASN A 676 3.13 2.79 40.30
CA ASN A 676 2.39 3.87 40.96
C ASN A 676 1.50 4.69 40.04
N TYR A 677 1.37 4.33 38.75
CA TYR A 677 0.71 5.19 37.77
C TYR A 677 -0.66 4.69 37.29
N THR A 678 -1.15 3.56 37.83
CA THR A 678 -2.49 3.06 37.51
C THR A 678 -3.54 4.12 37.82
N TRP A 679 -4.32 4.51 36.81
CA TRP A 679 -5.35 5.56 36.85
C TRP A 679 -4.83 7.00 37.01
N GLU A 680 -3.58 7.26 37.37
CA GLU A 680 -3.06 8.61 37.61
C GLU A 680 -3.04 9.48 36.34
N CYS A 681 -2.84 8.88 35.18
CA CYS A 681 -2.87 9.60 33.89
C CYS A 681 -4.29 10.01 33.45
N LEU A 682 -5.33 9.36 33.99
CA LEU A 682 -6.73 9.57 33.64
C LEU A 682 -7.48 10.50 34.59
N PHE A 683 -6.95 10.75 35.81
CA PHE A 683 -7.58 11.64 36.77
C PHE A 683 -6.73 12.88 37.04
N TYR A 684 -7.38 14.04 37.10
CA TYR A 684 -6.71 15.32 37.34
C TYR A 684 -6.14 15.40 38.76
N ASP A 685 -4.90 15.79 38.89
CA ASP A 685 -4.25 16.11 40.16
C ASP A 685 -3.64 17.52 40.09
N GLU A 686 -4.31 18.53 40.68
CA GLU A 686 -3.85 19.91 40.78
C GLU A 686 -2.51 20.03 41.51
N ALA A 687 -2.20 19.12 42.42
CA ALA A 687 -0.95 19.14 43.20
C ALA A 687 0.27 18.74 42.37
N ARG A 688 0.09 18.08 41.26
CA ARG A 688 1.14 17.61 40.33
C ARG A 688 1.32 18.51 39.11
N GLY A 689 0.65 19.66 39.03
CA GLY A 689 0.90 20.69 38.02
C GLY A 689 0.40 20.38 36.62
N GLY A 690 -0.64 19.58 36.47
CA GLY A 690 -1.35 19.43 35.19
C GLY A 690 -0.61 18.71 34.06
N TYR A 691 0.58 18.16 34.30
CA TYR A 691 1.41 17.52 33.25
C TYR A 691 0.81 16.23 32.64
N PHE A 692 -0.21 15.67 33.27
CA PHE A 692 -0.83 14.41 32.82
C PHE A 692 -2.25 14.56 32.27
N ASN A 693 -2.77 15.79 32.15
CA ASN A 693 -4.13 16.02 31.66
C ASN A 693 -4.20 15.88 30.14
N SER A 694 -4.91 14.88 29.68
CA SER A 694 -5.36 14.74 28.29
C SER A 694 -6.81 15.21 28.15
N ASN A 695 -7.25 15.50 26.92
CA ASN A 695 -8.68 15.75 26.66
C ASN A 695 -9.55 14.57 27.09
N ALA A 696 -9.04 13.33 27.00
CA ALA A 696 -9.75 12.14 27.46
C ALA A 696 -9.99 12.15 28.98
N SER A 697 -9.02 12.64 29.79
CA SER A 697 -9.20 12.81 31.24
C SER A 697 -10.33 13.78 31.55
N ALA A 698 -10.37 14.91 30.85
CA ALA A 698 -11.43 15.91 31.01
C ALA A 698 -12.82 15.37 30.60
N LEU A 699 -12.90 14.59 29.51
CA LEU A 699 -14.13 13.91 29.13
C LEU A 699 -14.59 12.90 30.20
N LEU A 700 -13.63 12.10 30.73
CA LEU A 700 -13.94 11.12 31.80
C LEU A 700 -14.51 11.79 33.01
N GLU A 701 -13.95 12.89 33.51
CA GLU A 701 -14.46 13.65 34.65
C GLU A 701 -15.90 14.09 34.41
N SER A 702 -16.22 14.70 33.26
CA SER A 702 -17.57 15.13 32.94
C SER A 702 -18.55 13.96 32.79
N LEU A 703 -18.15 12.88 32.15
CA LEU A 703 -19.01 11.69 32.00
C LEU A 703 -19.32 11.00 33.33
N LEU A 704 -18.40 11.02 34.28
CA LEU A 704 -18.62 10.44 35.64
C LEU A 704 -19.67 11.19 36.46
N GLU A 705 -20.06 12.43 36.09
CA GLU A 705 -21.20 13.14 36.68
C GLU A 705 -22.54 12.48 36.33
N SER A 706 -22.61 11.71 35.25
CA SER A 706 -23.76 10.91 34.89
C SER A 706 -23.85 9.61 35.70
N PRO A 707 -24.91 9.38 36.47
CA PRO A 707 -25.10 8.13 37.17
C PRO A 707 -25.19 6.91 36.24
N GLN A 708 -25.73 7.11 35.02
CA GLN A 708 -25.82 6.05 34.02
C GLN A 708 -24.45 5.67 33.51
N PHE A 709 -23.58 6.65 33.16
CA PHE A 709 -22.22 6.40 32.76
C PHE A 709 -21.43 5.70 33.86
N ARG A 710 -21.44 6.26 35.06
CA ARG A 710 -20.71 5.71 36.21
C ARG A 710 -21.09 4.25 36.47
N ALA A 711 -22.39 3.95 36.48
CA ALA A 711 -22.87 2.58 36.69
C ALA A 711 -22.47 1.64 35.52
N ARG A 712 -22.44 2.13 34.25
CA ARG A 712 -22.02 1.37 33.08
C ARG A 712 -20.54 1.07 33.13
N PHE A 713 -19.72 2.08 33.40
CA PHE A 713 -18.26 1.99 33.54
C PHE A 713 -17.86 0.98 34.62
N LEU A 714 -18.41 1.11 35.86
CA LEU A 714 -18.04 0.22 36.97
C LEU A 714 -18.47 -1.23 36.73
N ARG A 715 -19.63 -1.46 36.13
CA ARG A 715 -20.07 -2.83 35.76
C ARG A 715 -19.18 -3.44 34.72
N ARG A 716 -18.81 -2.67 33.67
CA ARG A 716 -17.89 -3.15 32.64
C ARG A 716 -16.51 -3.46 33.21
N TYR A 717 -15.99 -2.55 34.05
CA TYR A 717 -14.73 -2.70 34.73
C TYR A 717 -14.66 -3.95 35.61
N ALA A 718 -15.69 -4.18 36.40
CA ALA A 718 -15.78 -5.39 37.22
C ALA A 718 -15.83 -6.66 36.36
N GLY A 719 -16.62 -6.64 35.24
CA GLY A 719 -16.79 -7.80 34.39
C GLY A 719 -15.51 -8.21 33.64
N VAL A 720 -14.64 -7.27 33.23
CA VAL A 720 -13.41 -7.60 32.51
C VAL A 720 -12.35 -8.26 33.38
N PHE A 721 -12.40 -8.06 34.71
CA PHE A 721 -11.44 -8.71 35.61
C PHE A 721 -11.69 -10.21 35.81
N ASP A 722 -12.93 -10.65 35.61
CA ASP A 722 -13.27 -12.07 35.69
C ASP A 722 -13.05 -12.80 34.35
N THR A 723 -12.70 -12.05 33.29
CA THR A 723 -12.56 -12.54 31.92
C THR A 723 -11.25 -12.06 31.28
N ASP A 724 -11.33 -11.04 30.48
CA ASP A 724 -10.30 -10.63 29.54
C ASP A 724 -9.05 -10.01 30.20
N LEU A 725 -9.22 -9.34 31.36
CA LEU A 725 -8.14 -8.72 32.13
C LEU A 725 -7.87 -9.43 33.46
N SER A 726 -8.20 -10.72 33.57
CA SER A 726 -7.82 -11.51 34.74
C SER A 726 -6.29 -11.62 34.87
N ASN A 727 -5.79 -11.75 36.08
CA ASN A 727 -4.34 -11.95 36.30
C ASN A 727 -3.81 -13.13 35.49
N GLU A 728 -4.58 -14.24 35.41
CA GLU A 728 -4.24 -15.42 34.62
C GLU A 728 -4.10 -15.07 33.15
N ARG A 729 -5.06 -14.32 32.57
CA ARG A 729 -5.05 -13.95 31.15
C ARG A 729 -3.88 -13.03 30.80
N ILE A 730 -3.57 -12.07 31.66
CA ILE A 730 -2.40 -11.19 31.47
C ILE A 730 -1.11 -12.02 31.50
N LEU A 731 -0.97 -12.96 32.47
CA LEU A 731 0.22 -13.82 32.55
C LEU A 731 0.35 -14.78 31.37
N GLU A 732 -0.74 -15.37 30.89
CA GLU A 732 -0.75 -16.18 29.66
C GLU A 732 -0.28 -15.38 28.43
N THR A 733 -0.71 -14.14 28.31
CA THR A 733 -0.27 -13.25 27.21
C THR A 733 1.22 -12.94 27.31
N ILE A 734 1.73 -12.62 28.52
CA ILE A 734 3.16 -12.39 28.77
C ILE A 734 3.98 -13.64 28.38
N GLU A 735 3.60 -14.82 28.82
CA GLU A 735 4.34 -16.06 28.55
C GLU A 735 4.30 -16.42 27.04
N ARG A 736 3.18 -16.21 26.37
CA ARG A 736 3.07 -16.43 24.92
C ARG A 736 4.00 -15.51 24.13
N LEU A 737 4.03 -14.22 24.47
CA LEU A 737 4.94 -13.26 23.83
C LEU A 737 6.41 -13.57 24.15
N ARG A 738 6.69 -13.95 25.40
CA ARG A 738 8.02 -14.40 25.84
C ARG A 738 8.52 -15.58 24.99
N ALA A 739 7.69 -16.59 24.81
CA ALA A 739 8.04 -17.79 24.05
C ALA A 739 8.40 -17.48 22.58
N VAL A 740 7.80 -16.44 21.99
CA VAL A 740 8.14 -15.96 20.64
C VAL A 740 9.51 -15.26 20.63
N ILE A 741 9.80 -14.42 21.63
CA ILE A 741 10.99 -13.56 21.68
C ILE A 741 12.25 -14.35 22.13
N GLU A 742 12.10 -15.27 23.06
CA GLU A 742 13.21 -15.95 23.78
C GLU A 742 14.23 -16.62 22.86
N PRO A 743 13.85 -17.28 21.74
CA PRO A 743 14.83 -17.90 20.83
C PRO A 743 15.81 -16.91 20.20
N GLU A 744 15.38 -15.67 19.97
CA GLU A 744 16.13 -14.64 19.22
C GLU A 744 16.74 -13.55 20.11
N ILE A 745 16.29 -13.39 21.35
CA ILE A 745 16.62 -12.24 22.21
C ILE A 745 18.13 -12.10 22.47
N ARG A 746 18.85 -13.21 22.62
CA ARG A 746 20.30 -13.17 22.85
C ARG A 746 21.03 -12.45 21.73
N ARG A 747 20.71 -12.79 20.47
CA ARG A 747 21.33 -12.19 19.29
C ARG A 747 21.01 -10.70 19.17
N ASP A 748 19.77 -10.31 19.48
CA ASP A 748 19.35 -8.90 19.53
C ASP A 748 20.15 -8.13 20.58
N ARG A 749 20.29 -8.67 21.77
CA ARG A 749 21.04 -8.04 22.88
C ARG A 749 22.53 -7.88 22.54
N GLU A 750 23.15 -8.89 21.94
CA GLU A 750 24.53 -8.83 21.47
C GLU A 750 24.71 -7.75 20.39
N ARG A 751 23.81 -7.67 19.42
CA ARG A 751 23.85 -6.67 18.35
C ARG A 751 23.83 -5.23 18.88
N TRP A 752 23.01 -4.98 19.88
CA TRP A 752 22.78 -3.63 20.43
C TRP A 752 23.53 -3.35 21.71
N ASN A 753 24.36 -4.29 22.14
CA ASN A 753 25.16 -4.21 23.38
C ASN A 753 24.29 -3.95 24.64
N TYR A 754 23.13 -4.63 24.72
CA TYR A 754 22.27 -4.62 25.90
C TYR A 754 22.47 -5.89 26.72
N PRO A 755 22.47 -5.85 28.07
CA PRO A 755 22.56 -7.05 28.88
C PRO A 755 21.32 -7.95 28.71
N LEU A 756 21.53 -9.24 28.45
CA LEU A 756 20.43 -10.22 28.42
C LEU A 756 19.71 -10.30 29.77
N SER A 757 20.46 -10.26 30.88
CA SER A 757 19.92 -10.29 32.24
C SER A 757 18.94 -9.13 32.55
N SER A 758 19.02 -8.02 31.83
CA SER A 758 18.06 -6.92 31.97
C SER A 758 16.69 -7.30 31.44
N TRP A 759 16.61 -8.01 30.31
CA TRP A 759 15.36 -8.50 29.75
C TRP A 759 14.72 -9.57 30.64
N GLU A 760 15.50 -10.56 31.07
CA GLU A 760 15.06 -11.62 32.00
C GLU A 760 14.51 -11.02 33.31
N TYR A 761 15.22 -10.06 33.88
CA TYR A 761 14.79 -9.36 35.10
C TYR A 761 13.46 -8.63 34.93
N GLU A 762 13.26 -7.95 33.77
CA GLU A 762 12.04 -7.19 33.52
C GLU A 762 10.83 -8.10 33.29
N ILE A 763 10.99 -9.27 32.68
CA ILE A 763 9.93 -10.27 32.55
C ILE A 763 9.55 -10.81 33.93
N GLU A 764 10.53 -11.27 34.74
CA GLU A 764 10.29 -11.72 36.13
C GLU A 764 9.65 -10.63 36.99
N ARG A 765 9.96 -9.36 36.72
CA ARG A 765 9.37 -8.23 37.42
C ARG A 765 7.89 -8.04 37.06
N LEU A 766 7.54 -8.16 35.77
CA LEU A 766 6.14 -8.13 35.30
C LEU A 766 5.32 -9.24 35.97
N GLU A 767 5.78 -10.47 35.87
CA GLU A 767 5.12 -11.63 36.50
C GLU A 767 4.91 -11.42 38.00
N ARG A 768 5.90 -10.88 38.69
CA ARG A 768 5.84 -10.59 40.12
C ARG A 768 4.83 -9.47 40.46
N ILE A 769 4.73 -8.44 39.62
CA ILE A 769 3.73 -7.37 39.79
C ILE A 769 2.33 -7.95 39.69
N ILE A 770 2.07 -8.80 38.71
CA ILE A 770 0.74 -9.40 38.54
C ILE A 770 0.42 -10.38 39.68
N THR A 771 1.34 -11.25 40.06
CA THR A 771 1.08 -12.32 41.04
C THR A 771 1.14 -11.84 42.49
N ALA A 772 2.24 -11.19 42.90
CA ALA A 772 2.48 -10.89 44.30
C ALA A 772 1.73 -9.66 44.81
N GLN A 773 1.37 -8.73 43.95
CA GLN A 773 0.61 -7.53 44.33
C GLN A 773 -0.89 -7.70 44.13
N ASP A 774 -1.35 -8.86 43.65
CA ASP A 774 -2.73 -9.04 43.22
C ASP A 774 -3.22 -7.83 42.41
N TRP A 775 -2.70 -7.77 41.17
CA TRP A 775 -2.81 -6.60 40.31
C TRP A 775 -4.23 -6.08 40.16
N GLN A 776 -5.19 -6.98 40.06
CA GLN A 776 -6.62 -6.62 39.97
C GLN A 776 -7.06 -5.84 41.20
N ASN A 777 -6.83 -6.37 42.40
CA ASN A 777 -7.19 -5.68 43.66
C ASN A 777 -6.42 -4.37 43.82
N TYR A 778 -5.16 -4.31 43.34
CA TYR A 778 -4.41 -3.07 43.38
C TYR A 778 -5.08 -2.01 42.47
N CYS A 779 -5.47 -2.36 41.25
CA CYS A 779 -6.13 -1.46 40.32
C CYS A 779 -7.47 -0.96 40.84
N VAL A 780 -8.30 -1.83 41.45
CA VAL A 780 -9.58 -1.42 42.07
C VAL A 780 -9.35 -0.47 43.23
N ARG A 781 -8.41 -0.74 44.13
CA ARG A 781 -8.08 0.17 45.25
C ARG A 781 -7.57 1.52 44.79
N ARG A 782 -6.80 1.54 43.69
CA ARG A 782 -6.34 2.80 43.07
C ARG A 782 -7.49 3.58 42.47
N LEU A 783 -8.41 2.92 41.75
CA LEU A 783 -9.63 3.57 41.23
C LEU A 783 -10.48 4.14 42.34
N ASP A 784 -10.67 3.39 43.46
CA ASP A 784 -11.42 3.85 44.63
C ASP A 784 -10.84 5.13 45.25
N SER A 785 -9.52 5.29 45.21
CA SER A 785 -8.86 6.51 45.72
C SER A 785 -9.24 7.79 44.95
N TYR A 786 -9.74 7.64 43.76
CA TYR A 786 -10.24 8.75 42.91
C TYR A 786 -11.76 8.86 42.91
N LEU A 787 -12.47 7.74 42.86
CA LEU A 787 -13.95 7.71 42.71
C LEU A 787 -14.71 7.63 44.04
N HIS A 788 -14.06 7.26 45.12
CA HIS A 788 -14.69 7.07 46.43
C HIS A 788 -15.93 6.16 46.31
N LEU A 789 -15.68 4.88 45.97
CA LEU A 789 -16.71 3.89 45.65
C LEU A 789 -17.65 3.66 46.88
N THR A 790 -18.95 3.63 46.64
CA THR A 790 -19.92 3.25 47.65
C THR A 790 -19.82 1.76 48.02
N PRO A 791 -20.39 1.32 49.17
CA PRO A 791 -20.42 -0.11 49.50
C PRO A 791 -21.09 -0.98 48.42
N GLU A 792 -22.13 -0.45 47.77
CA GLU A 792 -22.84 -1.13 46.69
C GLU A 792 -21.95 -1.24 45.39
N GLU A 793 -21.18 -0.21 45.10
CA GLU A 793 -20.22 -0.22 43.98
C GLU A 793 -19.04 -1.17 44.29
N TRP A 794 -18.55 -1.17 45.53
CA TRP A 794 -17.56 -2.16 45.98
C TRP A 794 -18.03 -3.60 45.82
N ALA A 795 -19.31 -3.88 46.05
CA ALA A 795 -19.90 -5.21 45.93
C ALA A 795 -19.80 -5.75 44.48
N LEU A 796 -19.70 -4.91 43.44
CA LEU A 796 -19.48 -5.33 42.05
C LEU A 796 -18.14 -6.05 41.87
N PHE A 797 -17.13 -5.68 42.65
CA PHE A 797 -15.78 -6.26 42.62
C PHE A 797 -15.57 -7.40 43.61
N ALA A 798 -16.58 -7.66 44.50
CA ALA A 798 -16.53 -8.65 45.55
C ALA A 798 -17.32 -9.94 45.25
N GLN A 799 -18.12 -9.95 44.16
CA GLN A 799 -18.88 -11.13 43.76
C GLN A 799 -17.96 -12.14 43.09
N GLU A 800 -17.78 -13.31 43.74
CA GLU A 800 -17.13 -14.55 43.31
C GLU A 800 -15.67 -14.78 43.64
N ARG A 801 -15.14 -14.31 44.75
CA ARG A 801 -13.88 -14.83 45.29
C ARG A 801 -14.05 -15.81 46.43
N THR A 802 -15.13 -16.61 46.44
CA THR A 802 -15.32 -17.76 47.31
C THR A 802 -15.59 -18.99 46.45
N GLU A 803 -14.51 -19.65 46.01
CA GLU A 803 -14.29 -21.10 46.06
C GLU A 803 -12.91 -21.45 45.43
#